data_61e009af2f0b216116aa8d282679ab2a
#
_entry.id   61e009af2f0b216116aa8d282679ab2a
#
_cell.length_a   1.000
_cell.length_b   1.000
_cell.length_c   1.000
_cell.angle_alpha   90.00
_cell.angle_beta   90.00
_cell.angle_gamma   90.00
#
_symmetry.space_group_name_H-M   'P 1'
#
loop_
_entity.id
_entity.type
_entity.pdbx_description
1 polymer ?
#
loop_
_entity_poly.entity_id
_entity_poly.type
_entity_poly.pdbx_seq_one_letter_code
_entity_poly.pdbx_strand_id
1 'polypeptide(L)'
;MQQHYRPDLIEPAVQQYWAENKVFKAIKDTSKEKYYCLSMFPYPSGRLHMGHVRNYTIGDVVSRYQRMNGKNVLQPIGWDAFGLPAEGAAIKNKTAPAKWTYENIEYMKNQLKMLGFGYDWDREIATCRPEYYKWEQWFFTELYKKGLVYKKNSTVNWCPNDVTVLANEQVHDGCCWRCDTPVEQKEIPQWFIKITDYAEQLLGGLDQLPQWPDMVKTMQRNWIGRSEGVEITFDVADTAEKVAVYTTRPDTFYGVSYLGIAAAHPLADLAAEKNPQLAEFIREAKNAKVAEADLATMEKKGMATGLFAIHPLTGEKLPIWVANFVLMHYGTGAVMAVPAHDQRDFEFAQKYSLPIKQVIAPLADEEIDLTRQAFVEHGKLVNSAEFDGLDFDGAFNGIADKLEKLGVGKRQVNYRLRDWGVSRQRYWGAPIPMLTLPNGETVPAPIEDLPIILPEDVVMDGVKSPIKADPNWAKTTFNGEPALKETDTFDTFMESSWYYARYTSPSYAEGMLDKDEANYWLPVDQYIGGIEHATMHLLYFRFFHKLLRDAGFVTSDEPAQKLLCQGMVLADAFYYTSPTNERIWVSPTQVTLERDEKGRIIKATDPEGRELVHTGMTKMSKSKNNGIDPQEMVEKYGADTVRLFMMFASPAEMTLEWQESGVEGAKRFLGRVWNLVYEYSQNPAKTALDVIALSADQKALRRDVHKTIAKVSDDIGRRQTFNTAIAAVMELMNKLTRAPLESEQDRAVMAEALSAVVRMLYPITPHICFELWKALGNESNIDHAEWVKADEAAMVEDEKLIVVQVNGKVRGKVTVAADADEETVKTVAFADENVKKFTDNTQIVKVIYVPGKLLNVVVKPQ
;
A
#
# COMPACT_ATOMS: atom_id res chain seq x y z
N MET A 1 -23.47 4.38 36.72
CA MET A 1 -22.08 4.54 36.25
C MET A 1 -21.20 5.08 37.37
N GLN A 2 -19.91 4.80 37.36
CA GLN A 2 -18.93 5.34 38.29
C GLN A 2 -18.63 6.81 37.99
N GLN A 3 -18.25 7.57 39.03
CA GLN A 3 -17.95 9.00 38.87
C GLN A 3 -16.70 9.24 37.99
N HIS A 4 -15.71 8.41 38.18
CA HIS A 4 -14.42 8.57 37.48
C HIS A 4 -14.28 7.54 36.37
N TYR A 5 -13.71 7.98 35.24
CA TYR A 5 -13.40 7.13 34.10
C TYR A 5 -12.25 6.16 34.43
N ARG A 6 -12.53 4.86 34.41
CA ARG A 6 -11.60 3.77 34.73
C ARG A 6 -11.48 2.79 33.57
N PRO A 7 -10.67 3.11 32.56
CA PRO A 7 -10.48 2.21 31.40
C PRO A 7 -9.94 0.84 31.80
N ASP A 8 -9.13 0.77 32.84
CA ASP A 8 -8.57 -0.47 33.40
C ASP A 8 -9.65 -1.46 33.89
N LEU A 9 -10.81 -0.98 34.31
CA LEU A 9 -11.96 -1.78 34.71
C LEU A 9 -12.94 -2.03 33.56
N ILE A 10 -13.16 -1.04 32.72
CA ILE A 10 -14.18 -1.04 31.67
C ILE A 10 -13.74 -1.94 30.50
N GLU A 11 -12.54 -1.75 29.99
CA GLU A 11 -12.08 -2.40 28.77
C GLU A 11 -12.04 -3.93 28.88
N PRO A 12 -11.46 -4.53 29.93
CA PRO A 12 -11.50 -5.98 30.06
C PRO A 12 -12.91 -6.55 30.18
N ALA A 13 -13.80 -5.87 30.90
CA ALA A 13 -15.18 -6.32 31.11
C ALA A 13 -15.98 -6.30 29.79
N VAL A 14 -15.82 -5.26 28.98
CA VAL A 14 -16.48 -5.13 27.68
C VAL A 14 -15.93 -6.17 26.70
N GLN A 15 -14.63 -6.39 26.67
CA GLN A 15 -13.99 -7.40 25.83
C GLN A 15 -14.46 -8.82 26.21
N GLN A 16 -14.61 -9.12 27.50
CA GLN A 16 -15.14 -10.38 27.95
C GLN A 16 -16.59 -10.56 27.47
N TYR A 17 -17.43 -9.54 27.59
CA TYR A 17 -18.80 -9.57 27.08
C TYR A 17 -18.84 -9.88 25.58
N TRP A 18 -18.02 -9.22 24.76
CA TRP A 18 -17.96 -9.46 23.32
C TRP A 18 -17.54 -10.89 22.99
N ALA A 19 -16.55 -11.44 23.72
CA ALA A 19 -16.06 -12.79 23.51
C ALA A 19 -17.13 -13.84 23.87
N GLU A 20 -17.77 -13.72 25.04
CA GLU A 20 -18.77 -14.65 25.51
C GLU A 20 -20.03 -14.67 24.64
N ASN A 21 -20.44 -13.53 24.13
CA ASN A 21 -21.62 -13.40 23.28
C ASN A 21 -21.34 -13.47 21.78
N LYS A 22 -20.08 -13.65 21.39
CA LYS A 22 -19.64 -13.72 19.98
C LYS A 22 -20.25 -12.60 19.12
N VAL A 23 -20.18 -11.37 19.63
CA VAL A 23 -20.84 -10.20 19.07
C VAL A 23 -20.43 -9.93 17.62
N PHE A 24 -19.19 -10.25 17.24
CA PHE A 24 -18.63 -9.99 15.91
C PHE A 24 -18.60 -11.20 15.00
N LYS A 25 -19.30 -12.28 15.36
CA LYS A 25 -19.42 -13.45 14.52
C LYS A 25 -20.13 -13.10 13.22
N ALA A 26 -19.50 -13.39 12.09
CA ALA A 26 -20.06 -13.17 10.76
C ALA A 26 -20.74 -14.45 10.25
N ILE A 27 -22.00 -14.32 9.84
CA ILE A 27 -22.77 -15.40 9.25
C ILE A 27 -23.40 -14.87 7.97
N LYS A 28 -23.29 -15.64 6.87
CA LYS A 28 -23.95 -15.31 5.63
C LYS A 28 -25.45 -15.06 5.85
N ASP A 29 -25.91 -13.89 5.44
CA ASP A 29 -27.30 -13.48 5.51
C ASP A 29 -27.66 -12.68 4.25
N THR A 30 -28.40 -13.33 3.33
CA THR A 30 -28.78 -12.75 2.04
C THR A 30 -29.82 -11.63 2.16
N SER A 31 -30.44 -11.46 3.32
CA SER A 31 -31.39 -10.37 3.59
C SER A 31 -30.69 -9.03 3.89
N LYS A 32 -29.38 -9.05 4.11
CA LYS A 32 -28.57 -7.87 4.42
C LYS A 32 -27.51 -7.66 3.36
N GLU A 33 -27.20 -6.40 3.11
CA GLU A 33 -26.02 -6.04 2.33
C GLU A 33 -24.77 -6.46 3.11
N LYS A 34 -23.89 -7.22 2.46
CA LYS A 34 -22.63 -7.64 3.09
C LYS A 34 -21.63 -6.50 3.06
N TYR A 35 -20.71 -6.53 4.01
CA TYR A 35 -19.55 -5.66 4.00
C TYR A 35 -18.32 -6.41 4.51
N TYR A 36 -17.37 -6.64 3.65
CA TYR A 36 -16.12 -7.30 3.98
C TYR A 36 -15.02 -6.26 4.14
N CYS A 37 -14.60 -6.03 5.38
CA CYS A 37 -13.52 -5.12 5.71
C CYS A 37 -12.29 -5.93 6.16
N LEU A 38 -11.20 -5.80 5.43
CA LEU A 38 -9.99 -6.57 5.66
C LEU A 38 -8.78 -5.65 5.77
N SER A 39 -8.10 -5.73 6.90
CA SER A 39 -6.74 -5.22 7.06
C SER A 39 -5.74 -6.33 6.72
N MET A 40 -4.63 -5.97 6.07
CA MET A 40 -3.57 -6.94 5.79
C MET A 40 -3.12 -7.61 7.09
N PHE A 41 -3.12 -8.94 7.09
CA PHE A 41 -2.83 -9.71 8.29
C PHE A 41 -1.34 -9.60 8.70
N PRO A 42 -1.04 -9.69 9.99
CA PRO A 42 0.31 -9.52 10.48
C PRO A 42 1.16 -10.78 10.32
N TYR A 43 2.45 -10.55 10.22
CA TYR A 43 3.45 -11.59 10.44
C TYR A 43 3.69 -11.74 11.96
N PRO A 44 3.65 -12.96 12.51
CA PRO A 44 3.83 -13.17 13.95
C PRO A 44 5.31 -13.04 14.36
N SER A 45 5.79 -11.81 14.43
CA SER A 45 7.21 -11.45 14.67
C SER A 45 7.57 -11.18 16.13
N GLY A 46 6.64 -11.40 17.06
CA GLY A 46 6.84 -11.24 18.49
C GLY A 46 5.90 -10.27 19.17
N ARG A 47 5.84 -9.04 18.71
CA ARG A 47 4.98 -7.98 19.26
C ARG A 47 4.33 -7.17 18.15
N LEU A 48 3.14 -6.65 18.45
CA LEU A 48 2.57 -5.58 17.62
C LEU A 48 3.45 -4.34 17.71
N HIS A 49 3.51 -3.58 16.63
CA HIS A 49 4.05 -2.23 16.60
C HIS A 49 2.94 -1.22 16.30
N MET A 50 3.23 0.07 16.45
CA MET A 50 2.23 1.12 16.28
C MET A 50 1.67 1.22 14.86
N GLY A 51 2.40 0.79 13.86
CA GLY A 51 1.88 0.65 12.50
C GLY A 51 0.74 -0.37 12.39
N HIS A 52 0.86 -1.50 13.07
CA HIS A 52 -0.23 -2.49 13.21
C HIS A 52 -1.44 -1.86 13.90
N VAL A 53 -1.22 -1.18 15.01
CA VAL A 53 -2.31 -0.55 15.77
C VAL A 53 -3.06 0.45 14.90
N ARG A 54 -2.36 1.26 14.13
CA ARG A 54 -2.97 2.21 13.20
C ARG A 54 -3.80 1.52 12.12
N ASN A 55 -3.22 0.56 11.44
CA ASN A 55 -3.89 -0.20 10.38
C ASN A 55 -5.17 -0.86 10.89
N TYR A 56 -5.06 -1.62 11.97
CA TYR A 56 -6.20 -2.39 12.49
C TYR A 56 -7.25 -1.52 13.16
N THR A 57 -6.87 -0.38 13.72
CA THR A 57 -7.84 0.60 14.22
C THR A 57 -8.65 1.21 13.07
N ILE A 58 -8.03 1.56 11.96
CA ILE A 58 -8.75 2.04 10.77
C ILE A 58 -9.79 1.02 10.32
N GLY A 59 -9.38 -0.24 10.18
CA GLY A 59 -10.28 -1.32 9.78
C GLY A 59 -11.43 -1.52 10.76
N ASP A 60 -11.15 -1.45 12.04
CA ASP A 60 -12.17 -1.61 13.09
C ASP A 60 -13.19 -0.45 13.11
N VAL A 61 -12.72 0.78 12.91
CA VAL A 61 -13.61 1.95 12.78
C VAL A 61 -14.56 1.79 11.61
N VAL A 62 -14.03 1.44 10.45
CA VAL A 62 -14.85 1.21 9.24
C VAL A 62 -15.86 0.09 9.46
N SER A 63 -15.44 -1.02 10.04
CA SER A 63 -16.29 -2.19 10.30
C SER A 63 -17.44 -1.85 11.27
N ARG A 64 -17.14 -1.18 12.36
CA ARG A 64 -18.16 -0.78 13.36
C ARG A 64 -19.14 0.22 12.79
N TYR A 65 -18.66 1.19 12.02
CA TYR A 65 -19.51 2.15 11.32
C TYR A 65 -20.48 1.47 10.35
N GLN A 66 -19.97 0.54 9.53
CA GLN A 66 -20.81 -0.18 8.58
C GLN A 66 -21.82 -1.11 9.26
N ARG A 67 -21.44 -1.72 10.38
CA ARG A 67 -22.38 -2.53 11.19
C ARG A 67 -23.50 -1.68 11.75
N MET A 68 -23.20 -0.48 12.24
CA MET A 68 -24.22 0.47 12.70
C MET A 68 -25.15 0.94 11.57
N ASN A 69 -24.70 0.92 10.34
CA ASN A 69 -25.50 1.20 9.14
C ASN A 69 -26.28 -0.03 8.63
N GLY A 70 -26.38 -1.08 9.41
CA GLY A 70 -27.21 -2.24 9.13
C GLY A 70 -26.60 -3.29 8.20
N LYS A 71 -25.33 -3.15 7.85
CA LYS A 71 -24.66 -4.13 6.99
C LYS A 71 -24.23 -5.36 7.75
N ASN A 72 -24.16 -6.48 7.03
CA ASN A 72 -23.59 -7.72 7.53
C ASN A 72 -22.09 -7.70 7.34
N VAL A 73 -21.35 -7.47 8.42
CA VAL A 73 -19.91 -7.20 8.37
C VAL A 73 -19.10 -8.45 8.64
N LEU A 74 -18.15 -8.74 7.74
CA LEU A 74 -17.06 -9.68 7.94
C LEU A 74 -15.76 -8.92 8.22
N GLN A 75 -15.19 -9.12 9.39
CA GLN A 75 -13.90 -8.59 9.81
C GLN A 75 -13.05 -9.72 10.37
N PRO A 76 -12.32 -10.46 9.52
CA PRO A 76 -11.50 -11.57 9.97
C PRO A 76 -10.10 -11.13 10.35
N ILE A 77 -9.38 -12.02 11.02
CA ILE A 77 -7.97 -11.89 11.35
C ILE A 77 -7.28 -13.23 11.29
N GLY A 78 -6.00 -13.24 10.99
CA GLY A 78 -5.15 -14.41 10.97
C GLY A 78 -3.69 -14.03 10.88
N TRP A 79 -2.85 -14.98 10.47
CA TRP A 79 -1.40 -14.88 10.58
C TRP A 79 -0.73 -15.29 9.28
N ASP A 80 0.06 -14.39 8.75
CA ASP A 80 1.02 -14.66 7.67
C ASP A 80 2.28 -15.24 8.34
N ALA A 81 2.36 -16.56 8.41
CA ALA A 81 3.17 -17.23 9.44
C ALA A 81 4.40 -17.97 8.91
N PHE A 82 4.67 -17.93 7.60
CA PHE A 82 5.87 -18.49 7.00
C PHE A 82 6.95 -17.43 6.72
N GLY A 83 8.17 -17.86 6.52
CA GLY A 83 9.24 -17.00 5.99
C GLY A 83 10.52 -16.97 6.83
N LEU A 84 11.48 -16.20 6.32
CA LEU A 84 12.84 -16.07 6.88
C LEU A 84 12.93 -15.52 8.31
N PRO A 85 12.08 -14.61 8.76
CA PRO A 85 12.21 -14.09 10.13
C PRO A 85 12.09 -15.18 11.20
N ALA A 86 11.22 -16.15 10.99
CA ALA A 86 11.09 -17.30 11.91
C ALA A 86 12.32 -18.21 11.90
N GLU A 87 12.90 -18.45 10.73
CA GLU A 87 14.14 -19.23 10.61
C GLU A 87 15.31 -18.54 11.31
N GLY A 88 15.47 -17.23 11.07
CA GLY A 88 16.52 -16.43 11.71
C GLY A 88 16.41 -16.41 13.25
N ALA A 89 15.19 -16.27 13.75
CA ALA A 89 14.92 -16.35 15.18
C ALA A 89 15.17 -17.76 15.75
N ALA A 90 14.80 -18.77 15.04
CA ALA A 90 15.02 -20.17 15.42
C ALA A 90 16.51 -20.50 15.56
N ILE A 91 17.33 -20.06 14.61
CA ILE A 91 18.77 -20.21 14.65
C ILE A 91 19.34 -19.50 15.87
N LYS A 92 18.96 -18.23 16.07
CA LYS A 92 19.45 -17.39 17.16
C LYS A 92 19.06 -17.94 18.55
N ASN A 93 17.85 -18.41 18.71
CA ASN A 93 17.27 -18.85 19.97
C ASN A 93 17.36 -20.37 20.20
N LYS A 94 17.98 -21.09 19.27
CA LYS A 94 18.10 -22.58 19.31
C LYS A 94 16.75 -23.27 19.51
N THR A 95 15.76 -22.85 18.77
CA THR A 95 14.40 -23.38 18.80
C THR A 95 13.92 -23.75 17.39
N ALA A 96 12.81 -24.49 17.27
CA ALA A 96 12.19 -24.73 15.98
C ALA A 96 11.40 -23.50 15.49
N PRO A 97 11.38 -23.19 14.18
CA PRO A 97 10.58 -22.08 13.64
C PRO A 97 9.09 -22.18 13.99
N ALA A 98 8.52 -23.36 13.97
CA ALA A 98 7.11 -23.61 14.34
C ALA A 98 6.81 -23.17 15.78
N LYS A 99 7.63 -23.58 16.73
CA LYS A 99 7.45 -23.22 18.15
C LYS A 99 7.47 -21.69 18.34
N TRP A 100 8.48 -21.04 17.81
CA TRP A 100 8.60 -19.57 17.86
C TRP A 100 7.38 -18.88 17.25
N THR A 101 6.92 -19.35 16.09
CA THR A 101 5.77 -18.81 15.37
C THR A 101 4.49 -18.93 16.18
N TYR A 102 4.19 -20.12 16.73
CA TYR A 102 2.97 -20.36 17.51
C TYR A 102 2.95 -19.58 18.83
N GLU A 103 4.09 -19.45 19.50
CA GLU A 103 4.22 -18.62 20.71
C GLU A 103 3.95 -17.13 20.39
N ASN A 104 4.47 -16.64 19.28
CA ASN A 104 4.23 -15.27 18.84
C ASN A 104 2.77 -15.03 18.42
N ILE A 105 2.14 -15.98 17.77
CA ILE A 105 0.71 -15.90 17.42
C ILE A 105 -0.13 -15.70 18.71
N GLU A 106 0.08 -16.52 19.73
CA GLU A 106 -0.66 -16.39 20.99
C GLU A 106 -0.41 -15.05 21.68
N TYR A 107 0.83 -14.61 21.71
CA TYR A 107 1.19 -13.31 22.31
C TYR A 107 0.53 -12.13 21.58
N MET A 108 0.67 -12.06 20.27
CA MET A 108 0.10 -10.99 19.45
C MET A 108 -1.43 -11.04 19.42
N LYS A 109 -2.01 -12.21 19.46
CA LYS A 109 -3.47 -12.41 19.59
C LYS A 109 -4.01 -11.74 20.85
N ASN A 110 -3.34 -11.93 21.97
CA ASN A 110 -3.73 -11.29 23.23
C ASN A 110 -3.58 -9.76 23.14
N GLN A 111 -2.56 -9.25 22.47
CA GLN A 111 -2.42 -7.81 22.23
C GLN A 111 -3.55 -7.24 21.34
N LEU A 112 -3.96 -7.95 20.30
CA LEU A 112 -5.09 -7.56 19.44
C LEU A 112 -6.41 -7.53 20.23
N LYS A 113 -6.63 -8.51 21.08
CA LYS A 113 -7.80 -8.56 21.96
C LYS A 113 -7.81 -7.41 22.95
N MET A 114 -6.67 -7.07 23.51
CA MET A 114 -6.51 -5.96 24.46
C MET A 114 -6.84 -4.60 23.81
N LEU A 115 -6.63 -4.44 22.49
CA LEU A 115 -6.99 -3.25 21.74
C LEU A 115 -8.49 -3.18 21.40
N GLY A 116 -9.23 -4.25 21.64
CA GLY A 116 -10.69 -4.28 21.50
C GLY A 116 -11.20 -4.36 20.07
N PHE A 117 -10.41 -4.88 19.14
CA PHE A 117 -10.85 -5.03 17.77
C PHE A 117 -11.98 -6.06 17.63
N GLY A 118 -12.98 -5.73 16.81
CA GLY A 118 -14.15 -6.55 16.59
C GLY A 118 -13.95 -7.66 15.56
N TYR A 119 -12.97 -8.52 15.78
CA TYR A 119 -12.69 -9.62 14.89
C TYR A 119 -13.60 -10.83 15.16
N ASP A 120 -13.95 -11.53 14.06
CA ASP A 120 -14.53 -12.87 14.13
C ASP A 120 -13.41 -13.90 14.29
N TRP A 121 -13.04 -14.20 15.53
CA TRP A 121 -11.96 -15.14 15.85
C TRP A 121 -12.26 -16.59 15.42
N ASP A 122 -13.52 -16.95 15.19
CA ASP A 122 -13.87 -18.27 14.67
C ASP A 122 -13.38 -18.48 13.23
N ARG A 123 -12.99 -17.39 12.54
CA ARG A 123 -12.41 -17.41 11.19
C ARG A 123 -10.89 -17.25 11.16
N GLU A 124 -10.23 -17.33 12.32
CA GLU A 124 -8.78 -17.27 12.42
C GLU A 124 -8.11 -18.33 11.56
N ILE A 125 -7.11 -17.92 10.79
CA ILE A 125 -6.23 -18.81 10.02
C ILE A 125 -4.77 -18.49 10.34
N ALA A 126 -3.92 -19.51 10.21
CA ALA A 126 -2.47 -19.33 10.19
C ALA A 126 -1.93 -20.05 8.93
N THR A 127 -1.23 -19.31 8.10
CA THR A 127 -0.79 -19.83 6.78
C THR A 127 0.20 -20.98 6.88
N CYS A 128 0.87 -21.14 8.04
CA CYS A 128 1.79 -22.24 8.31
C CYS A 128 1.11 -23.55 8.69
N ARG A 129 -0.20 -23.57 8.83
CA ARG A 129 -0.93 -24.81 9.17
C ARG A 129 -1.29 -25.59 7.94
N PRO A 130 -1.17 -26.94 7.98
CA PRO A 130 -1.47 -27.81 6.84
C PRO A 130 -2.88 -27.65 6.28
N GLU A 131 -3.87 -27.36 7.13
CA GLU A 131 -5.26 -27.12 6.73
C GLU A 131 -5.40 -25.93 5.77
N TYR A 132 -4.51 -24.96 5.88
CA TYR A 132 -4.45 -23.81 4.98
C TYR A 132 -3.65 -24.14 3.72
N TYR A 133 -2.36 -24.49 3.84
CA TYR A 133 -1.49 -24.60 2.68
C TYR A 133 -1.79 -25.85 1.81
N LYS A 134 -2.52 -26.84 2.33
CA LYS A 134 -3.02 -27.94 1.51
C LYS A 134 -3.67 -27.45 0.21
N TRP A 135 -4.47 -26.40 0.30
CA TRP A 135 -5.28 -25.95 -0.82
C TRP A 135 -4.49 -25.12 -1.82
N GLU A 136 -3.48 -24.38 -1.40
CA GLU A 136 -2.55 -23.75 -2.34
C GLU A 136 -1.68 -24.78 -3.05
N GLN A 137 -1.30 -25.84 -2.35
CA GLN A 137 -0.63 -26.98 -2.97
C GLN A 137 -1.51 -27.62 -4.04
N TRP A 138 -2.73 -27.96 -3.70
CA TRP A 138 -3.69 -28.49 -4.67
C TRP A 138 -3.89 -27.55 -5.86
N PHE A 139 -4.09 -26.28 -5.61
CA PHE A 139 -4.32 -25.28 -6.67
C PHE A 139 -3.12 -25.15 -7.60
N PHE A 140 -1.92 -25.20 -7.06
CA PHE A 140 -0.69 -25.20 -7.85
C PHE A 140 -0.64 -26.42 -8.79
N THR A 141 -1.04 -27.59 -8.33
CA THR A 141 -1.11 -28.78 -9.21
C THR A 141 -2.15 -28.61 -10.32
N GLU A 142 -3.28 -27.97 -10.05
CA GLU A 142 -4.28 -27.65 -11.05
C GLU A 142 -3.79 -26.63 -12.07
N LEU A 143 -3.05 -25.62 -11.63
CA LEU A 143 -2.41 -24.65 -12.52
C LEU A 143 -1.35 -25.29 -13.42
N TYR A 144 -0.60 -26.23 -12.87
CA TYR A 144 0.36 -27.03 -13.66
C TYR A 144 -0.34 -27.82 -14.78
N LYS A 145 -1.43 -28.49 -14.48
CA LYS A 145 -2.24 -29.23 -15.47
C LYS A 145 -2.78 -28.34 -16.58
N LYS A 146 -3.05 -27.06 -16.27
CA LYS A 146 -3.51 -26.04 -17.23
C LYS A 146 -2.38 -25.38 -18.02
N GLY A 147 -1.13 -25.72 -17.75
CA GLY A 147 0.03 -25.13 -18.43
C GLY A 147 0.43 -23.74 -17.94
N LEU A 148 -0.07 -23.31 -16.78
CA LEU A 148 0.26 -22.02 -16.18
C LEU A 148 1.49 -22.07 -15.27
N VAL A 149 2.00 -23.25 -14.99
CA VAL A 149 3.17 -23.49 -14.14
C VAL A 149 4.22 -24.27 -14.94
N TYR A 150 5.46 -23.84 -14.81
CA TYR A 150 6.59 -24.50 -15.48
C TYR A 150 7.86 -24.41 -14.65
N LYS A 151 8.84 -25.28 -14.96
CA LYS A 151 10.16 -25.32 -14.33
C LYS A 151 11.22 -24.81 -15.30
N LYS A 152 12.08 -23.92 -14.84
CA LYS A 152 13.13 -23.28 -15.64
C LYS A 152 14.34 -23.00 -14.78
N ASN A 153 15.54 -23.11 -15.35
CA ASN A 153 16.75 -22.65 -14.68
C ASN A 153 16.73 -21.13 -14.52
N SER A 154 17.08 -20.71 -13.33
CA SER A 154 17.16 -19.30 -12.97
C SER A 154 18.35 -19.06 -12.05
N THR A 155 18.91 -17.87 -12.13
CA THR A 155 20.09 -17.48 -11.36
C THR A 155 19.73 -17.18 -9.90
N VAL A 156 20.52 -17.74 -8.99
CA VAL A 156 20.41 -17.53 -7.54
C VAL A 156 21.76 -17.15 -6.96
N ASN A 157 21.73 -16.51 -5.80
CA ASN A 157 22.94 -16.23 -5.01
C ASN A 157 23.41 -17.52 -4.34
N TRP A 158 24.67 -17.87 -4.49
CA TRP A 158 25.27 -19.08 -3.94
C TRP A 158 26.44 -18.76 -3.02
N CYS A 159 26.44 -19.33 -1.82
CA CYS A 159 27.60 -19.28 -0.93
C CYS A 159 28.45 -20.53 -1.15
N PRO A 160 29.67 -20.43 -1.70
CA PRO A 160 30.51 -21.60 -1.95
C PRO A 160 31.07 -22.24 -0.68
N ASN A 161 31.20 -21.46 0.40
CA ASN A 161 31.66 -21.97 1.70
C ASN A 161 30.57 -22.74 2.46
N ASP A 162 29.38 -22.17 2.56
CA ASP A 162 28.24 -22.81 3.23
C ASP A 162 27.50 -23.80 2.34
N VAL A 163 27.84 -23.84 1.05
CA VAL A 163 27.25 -24.74 0.04
C VAL A 163 25.72 -24.62 0.01
N THR A 164 25.23 -23.40 -0.03
CA THR A 164 23.78 -23.11 0.07
C THR A 164 23.38 -21.93 -0.79
N VAL A 165 22.09 -21.89 -1.16
CA VAL A 165 21.47 -20.75 -1.81
C VAL A 165 21.13 -19.68 -0.78
N LEU A 166 21.35 -18.42 -1.14
CA LEU A 166 21.05 -17.25 -0.30
C LEU A 166 19.92 -16.43 -0.95
N ALA A 167 18.95 -16.04 -0.14
CA ALA A 167 18.02 -14.99 -0.53
C ALA A 167 18.75 -13.65 -0.69
N ASN A 168 18.17 -12.70 -1.43
CA ASN A 168 18.78 -11.37 -1.60
C ASN A 168 19.03 -10.67 -0.26
N GLU A 169 18.15 -10.86 0.72
CA GLU A 169 18.25 -10.30 2.07
C GLU A 169 19.41 -10.92 2.89
N GLN A 170 19.92 -12.05 2.47
CA GLN A 170 21.04 -12.75 3.09
C GLN A 170 22.40 -12.40 2.45
N VAL A 171 22.42 -11.46 1.54
CA VAL A 171 23.63 -10.97 0.89
C VAL A 171 23.90 -9.54 1.35
N HIS A 172 24.99 -9.36 2.11
CA HIS A 172 25.42 -8.07 2.61
C HIS A 172 26.75 -7.68 1.96
N ASP A 173 26.78 -6.53 1.28
CA ASP A 173 27.96 -6.04 0.57
C ASP A 173 28.61 -7.08 -0.38
N GLY A 174 27.76 -7.87 -1.05
CA GLY A 174 28.20 -8.93 -1.97
C GLY A 174 28.72 -10.19 -1.29
N CYS A 175 28.60 -10.30 0.02
CA CYS A 175 29.06 -11.43 0.82
C CYS A 175 27.92 -12.13 1.55
N CYS A 176 28.16 -13.39 1.89
CA CYS A 176 27.25 -14.17 2.73
C CYS A 176 27.08 -13.55 4.10
N TRP A 177 25.86 -13.35 4.55
CA TRP A 177 25.50 -12.77 5.84
C TRP A 177 26.08 -13.54 7.05
N ARG A 178 26.38 -14.83 6.86
CA ARG A 178 26.82 -15.74 7.91
C ARG A 178 28.35 -15.92 7.97
N CYS A 179 28.99 -16.12 6.83
CA CYS A 179 30.43 -16.48 6.79
C CYS A 179 31.31 -15.44 6.07
N ASP A 180 30.73 -14.31 5.62
CA ASP A 180 31.41 -13.23 4.89
C ASP A 180 32.12 -13.68 3.60
N THR A 181 31.85 -14.87 3.10
CA THR A 181 32.39 -15.36 1.83
C THR A 181 31.74 -14.60 0.68
N PRO A 182 32.49 -14.14 -0.33
CA PRO A 182 31.92 -13.55 -1.53
C PRO A 182 30.91 -14.49 -2.20
N VAL A 183 29.75 -13.95 -2.52
CA VAL A 183 28.65 -14.70 -3.13
C VAL A 183 28.89 -14.90 -4.61
N GLU A 184 28.59 -16.09 -5.11
CA GLU A 184 28.62 -16.44 -6.52
C GLU A 184 27.20 -16.50 -7.11
N GLN A 185 27.08 -16.38 -8.43
CA GLN A 185 25.81 -16.62 -9.11
C GLN A 185 25.78 -18.07 -9.61
N LYS A 186 24.68 -18.76 -9.33
CA LYS A 186 24.48 -20.16 -9.75
C LYS A 186 23.12 -20.30 -10.39
N GLU A 187 23.04 -21.05 -11.47
CA GLU A 187 21.76 -21.41 -12.08
C GLU A 187 21.23 -22.69 -11.48
N ILE A 188 19.98 -22.65 -11.01
CA ILE A 188 19.26 -23.82 -10.49
C ILE A 188 17.85 -23.88 -11.08
N PRO A 189 17.25 -25.08 -11.19
CA PRO A 189 15.85 -25.20 -11.59
C PRO A 189 14.92 -24.57 -10.56
N GLN A 190 13.98 -23.75 -11.02
CA GLN A 190 12.96 -23.13 -10.17
C GLN A 190 11.60 -23.18 -10.84
N TRP A 191 10.52 -23.11 -10.03
CA TRP A 191 9.15 -23.09 -10.49
C TRP A 191 8.66 -21.68 -10.71
N PHE A 192 7.86 -21.49 -11.78
CA PHE A 192 7.28 -20.21 -12.17
C PHE A 192 5.79 -20.37 -12.44
N ILE A 193 5.03 -19.31 -12.11
CA ILE A 193 3.63 -19.16 -12.51
C ILE A 193 3.55 -18.05 -13.55
N LYS A 194 2.82 -18.29 -14.64
CA LYS A 194 2.72 -17.40 -15.80
C LYS A 194 1.84 -16.18 -15.55
N ILE A 195 2.26 -15.28 -14.67
CA ILE A 195 1.57 -14.00 -14.47
C ILE A 195 1.56 -13.16 -15.75
N THR A 196 2.54 -13.32 -16.62
CA THR A 196 2.62 -12.58 -17.88
C THR A 196 1.47 -12.88 -18.82
N ASP A 197 0.87 -14.07 -18.76
CA ASP A 197 -0.33 -14.41 -19.53
C ASP A 197 -1.55 -13.55 -19.10
N TYR A 198 -1.50 -12.94 -17.93
CA TYR A 198 -2.52 -12.08 -17.37
C TYR A 198 -2.15 -10.60 -17.40
N ALA A 199 -1.03 -10.24 -18.02
CA ALA A 199 -0.53 -8.86 -18.00
C ALA A 199 -1.54 -7.84 -18.55
N GLU A 200 -2.21 -8.14 -19.67
CA GLU A 200 -3.23 -7.26 -20.24
C GLU A 200 -4.46 -7.13 -19.33
N GLN A 201 -4.91 -8.21 -18.72
CA GLN A 201 -6.01 -8.18 -17.76
C GLN A 201 -5.66 -7.40 -16.49
N LEU A 202 -4.44 -7.56 -15.98
CA LEU A 202 -3.95 -6.83 -14.82
C LEU A 202 -3.82 -5.33 -15.11
N LEU A 203 -3.38 -4.98 -16.30
CA LEU A 203 -3.27 -3.59 -16.74
C LEU A 203 -4.65 -2.95 -16.99
N GLY A 204 -5.50 -3.60 -17.77
CA GLY A 204 -6.83 -3.12 -18.08
C GLY A 204 -7.76 -3.05 -16.87
N GLY A 205 -7.61 -3.97 -15.92
CA GLY A 205 -8.38 -3.99 -14.68
C GLY A 205 -8.14 -2.79 -13.77
N LEU A 206 -7.00 -2.10 -13.90
CA LEU A 206 -6.72 -0.89 -13.12
C LEU A 206 -7.72 0.24 -13.40
N ASP A 207 -8.25 0.31 -14.61
CA ASP A 207 -9.27 1.29 -14.99
C ASP A 207 -10.64 1.01 -14.34
N GLN A 208 -10.83 -0.20 -13.82
CA GLN A 208 -12.03 -0.65 -13.10
C GLN A 208 -11.89 -0.53 -11.57
N LEU A 209 -10.84 0.10 -11.10
CA LEU A 209 -10.53 0.30 -9.68
C LEU A 209 -10.53 1.81 -9.31
N PRO A 210 -11.68 2.51 -9.43
CA PRO A 210 -11.73 3.96 -9.19
C PRO A 210 -11.46 4.35 -7.73
N GLN A 211 -11.67 3.42 -6.79
CA GLN A 211 -11.45 3.65 -5.36
C GLN A 211 -10.10 3.12 -4.83
N TRP A 212 -9.21 2.79 -5.74
CA TRP A 212 -7.81 2.53 -5.40
C TRP A 212 -7.01 3.81 -5.56
N PRO A 213 -5.99 4.06 -4.71
CA PRO A 213 -5.13 5.23 -4.84
C PRO A 213 -4.44 5.28 -6.21
N ASP A 214 -4.43 6.45 -6.84
CA ASP A 214 -3.81 6.64 -8.15
C ASP A 214 -2.32 6.29 -8.13
N MET A 215 -1.63 6.55 -7.02
CA MET A 215 -0.23 6.20 -6.85
C MET A 215 0.00 4.68 -6.97
N VAL A 216 -0.85 3.86 -6.34
CA VAL A 216 -0.77 2.39 -6.43
C VAL A 216 -1.01 1.92 -7.86
N LYS A 217 -2.03 2.46 -8.53
CA LYS A 217 -2.31 2.13 -9.93
C LYS A 217 -1.15 2.51 -10.85
N THR A 218 -0.56 3.67 -10.67
CA THR A 218 0.62 4.11 -11.43
C THR A 218 1.82 3.21 -11.18
N MET A 219 2.08 2.83 -9.93
CA MET A 219 3.16 1.90 -9.59
C MET A 219 2.96 0.55 -10.28
N GLN A 220 1.74 0.02 -10.31
CA GLN A 220 1.44 -1.24 -11.00
C GLN A 220 1.57 -1.12 -12.52
N ARG A 221 1.08 -0.04 -13.12
CA ARG A 221 1.27 0.21 -14.56
C ARG A 221 2.75 0.24 -14.93
N ASN A 222 3.56 0.94 -14.16
CA ASN A 222 5.00 1.01 -14.38
C ASN A 222 5.70 -0.34 -14.16
N TRP A 223 5.25 -1.11 -13.18
CA TRP A 223 5.78 -2.44 -12.89
C TRP A 223 5.46 -3.45 -13.99
N ILE A 224 4.23 -3.44 -14.49
CA ILE A 224 3.82 -4.25 -15.64
C ILE A 224 4.58 -3.79 -16.87
N GLY A 225 4.75 -2.48 -17.04
CA GLY A 225 5.64 -1.88 -18.03
C GLY A 225 5.32 -2.32 -19.45
N ARG A 226 4.06 -2.20 -19.87
CA ARG A 226 3.64 -2.48 -21.24
C ARG A 226 4.26 -1.48 -22.20
N SER A 227 4.91 -1.97 -23.22
CA SER A 227 5.48 -1.16 -24.30
C SER A 227 5.09 -1.72 -25.66
N GLU A 228 4.72 -0.84 -26.56
CA GLU A 228 4.50 -1.18 -27.98
C GLU A 228 5.72 -0.75 -28.78
N GLY A 229 6.16 -1.63 -29.65
CA GLY A 229 7.30 -1.35 -30.47
C GLY A 229 7.38 -2.27 -31.66
N VAL A 230 8.54 -2.28 -32.28
CA VAL A 230 8.82 -3.09 -33.45
C VAL A 230 10.12 -3.89 -33.22
N GLU A 231 10.03 -5.18 -33.38
CA GLU A 231 11.24 -6.03 -33.51
C GLU A 231 11.73 -5.95 -34.94
N ILE A 232 13.00 -5.60 -35.15
CA ILE A 232 13.60 -5.40 -36.45
C ILE A 232 14.81 -6.32 -36.59
N THR A 233 14.84 -7.08 -37.66
CA THR A 233 15.95 -7.99 -37.98
C THR A 233 16.85 -7.36 -39.00
N PHE A 234 18.15 -7.29 -38.69
CA PHE A 234 19.21 -6.83 -39.54
C PHE A 234 20.03 -8.04 -40.04
N ASP A 235 20.41 -8.03 -41.29
CA ASP A 235 21.43 -8.95 -41.78
C ASP A 235 22.81 -8.46 -41.33
N VAL A 236 23.68 -9.39 -40.96
CA VAL A 236 25.08 -9.08 -40.64
C VAL A 236 25.90 -9.24 -41.91
N ALA A 237 26.59 -8.18 -42.35
CA ALA A 237 27.36 -8.15 -43.60
C ALA A 237 28.42 -9.25 -43.64
N ASP A 238 28.59 -9.87 -44.82
CA ASP A 238 29.60 -10.90 -45.11
C ASP A 238 29.48 -12.17 -44.25
N THR A 239 28.30 -12.41 -43.63
CA THR A 239 28.00 -13.61 -42.85
C THR A 239 26.56 -14.08 -43.17
N ALA A 240 26.22 -15.28 -42.68
CA ALA A 240 24.83 -15.77 -42.70
C ALA A 240 24.03 -15.38 -41.43
N GLU A 241 24.67 -14.64 -40.52
CA GLU A 241 24.10 -14.28 -39.26
C GLU A 241 23.10 -13.12 -39.38
N LYS A 242 22.17 -13.05 -38.42
CA LYS A 242 21.20 -11.99 -38.27
C LYS A 242 21.23 -11.49 -36.86
N VAL A 243 20.86 -10.22 -36.66
CA VAL A 243 20.67 -9.61 -35.34
C VAL A 243 19.30 -8.95 -35.26
N ALA A 244 18.56 -9.29 -34.25
CA ALA A 244 17.24 -8.70 -33.96
C ALA A 244 17.35 -7.65 -32.85
N VAL A 245 16.72 -6.51 -33.07
CA VAL A 245 16.61 -5.45 -32.07
C VAL A 245 15.13 -5.16 -31.81
N TYR A 246 14.82 -4.68 -30.63
CA TYR A 246 13.49 -4.18 -30.30
C TYR A 246 13.56 -2.68 -30.00
N THR A 247 12.67 -1.91 -30.60
CA THR A 247 12.57 -0.47 -30.35
C THR A 247 11.14 -0.02 -30.12
N THR A 248 10.93 0.88 -29.15
CA THR A 248 9.69 1.62 -28.96
C THR A 248 9.65 2.92 -29.78
N ARG A 249 10.76 3.25 -30.43
CA ARG A 249 10.95 4.47 -31.22
C ARG A 249 11.26 4.14 -32.69
N PRO A 250 10.41 3.41 -33.42
CA PRO A 250 10.64 3.16 -34.84
C PRO A 250 10.65 4.45 -35.69
N ASP A 251 10.05 5.53 -35.21
CA ASP A 251 10.13 6.87 -35.80
C ASP A 251 11.56 7.38 -35.97
N THR A 252 12.49 6.89 -35.16
CA THR A 252 13.91 7.27 -35.22
C THR A 252 14.77 6.35 -36.10
N PHE A 253 14.16 5.40 -36.80
CA PHE A 253 14.87 4.31 -37.45
C PHE A 253 15.93 4.77 -38.46
N TYR A 254 15.68 5.84 -39.21
CA TYR A 254 16.65 6.40 -40.15
C TYR A 254 17.84 7.09 -39.46
N GLY A 255 17.75 7.34 -38.16
CA GLY A 255 18.82 7.92 -37.35
C GLY A 255 19.77 6.89 -36.71
N VAL A 256 19.55 5.61 -36.94
CA VAL A 256 20.41 4.56 -36.41
C VAL A 256 21.83 4.71 -36.96
N SER A 257 22.83 4.78 -36.10
CA SER A 257 24.22 4.95 -36.48
C SER A 257 25.12 3.78 -36.06
N TYR A 258 24.68 2.97 -35.13
CA TYR A 258 25.34 1.71 -34.73
C TYR A 258 24.33 0.78 -34.06
N LEU A 259 24.71 -0.48 -33.90
CA LEU A 259 23.99 -1.44 -33.05
C LEU A 259 24.84 -1.76 -31.81
N GLY A 260 24.19 -1.82 -30.65
CA GLY A 260 24.80 -2.30 -29.41
C GLY A 260 24.34 -3.71 -29.10
N ILE A 261 25.25 -4.60 -28.75
CA ILE A 261 24.93 -5.96 -28.28
C ILE A 261 25.45 -6.20 -26.88
N ALA A 262 24.77 -7.08 -26.15
CA ALA A 262 25.20 -7.51 -24.82
C ALA A 262 26.47 -8.35 -24.90
N ALA A 263 27.30 -8.33 -23.87
CA ALA A 263 28.50 -9.16 -23.80
C ALA A 263 28.19 -10.67 -23.91
N ALA A 264 27.00 -11.09 -23.48
CA ALA A 264 26.57 -12.50 -23.60
C ALA A 264 25.85 -12.83 -24.91
N HIS A 265 25.73 -11.87 -25.83
CA HIS A 265 25.11 -12.11 -27.12
C HIS A 265 25.96 -13.06 -27.97
N PRO A 266 25.38 -14.01 -28.75
CA PRO A 266 26.14 -14.96 -29.60
C PRO A 266 27.08 -14.29 -30.58
N LEU A 267 26.72 -13.14 -31.17
CA LEU A 267 27.59 -12.39 -32.07
C LEU A 267 28.85 -11.84 -31.38
N ALA A 268 28.78 -11.58 -30.06
CA ALA A 268 29.93 -11.14 -29.29
C ALA A 268 30.99 -12.26 -29.22
N ASP A 269 30.56 -13.48 -28.94
CA ASP A 269 31.45 -14.65 -28.90
C ASP A 269 32.05 -14.95 -30.30
N LEU A 270 31.23 -14.87 -31.35
CA LEU A 270 31.67 -15.04 -32.71
C LEU A 270 32.75 -14.02 -33.08
N ALA A 271 32.55 -12.76 -32.79
CA ALA A 271 33.52 -11.69 -33.06
C ALA A 271 34.80 -11.82 -32.22
N ALA A 272 34.69 -12.35 -31.00
CA ALA A 272 35.81 -12.52 -30.08
C ALA A 272 36.79 -13.66 -30.50
N GLU A 273 36.35 -14.62 -31.33
CA GLU A 273 37.16 -15.75 -31.76
C GLU A 273 38.48 -15.31 -32.39
N LYS A 274 38.47 -14.18 -33.09
CA LYS A 274 39.65 -13.62 -33.79
C LYS A 274 40.15 -12.32 -33.17
N ASN A 275 39.63 -11.91 -32.05
CA ASN A 275 40.01 -10.65 -31.40
C ASN A 275 40.19 -10.85 -29.89
N PRO A 276 41.42 -11.08 -29.41
CA PRO A 276 41.73 -11.30 -28.00
C PRO A 276 41.36 -10.12 -27.10
N GLN A 277 41.48 -8.88 -27.58
CA GLN A 277 41.11 -7.68 -26.82
C GLN A 277 39.60 -7.62 -26.59
N LEU A 278 38.82 -7.97 -27.61
CA LEU A 278 37.36 -8.05 -27.48
C LEU A 278 36.95 -9.17 -26.51
N ALA A 279 37.63 -10.33 -26.59
CA ALA A 279 37.37 -11.45 -25.66
C ALA A 279 37.63 -11.05 -24.21
N GLU A 280 38.66 -10.26 -23.93
CA GLU A 280 38.94 -9.71 -22.60
C GLU A 280 37.86 -8.74 -22.15
N PHE A 281 37.46 -7.80 -22.98
CA PHE A 281 36.38 -6.85 -22.70
C PHE A 281 35.07 -7.56 -22.40
N ILE A 282 34.72 -8.59 -23.19
CA ILE A 282 33.50 -9.38 -22.96
C ILE A 282 33.54 -10.08 -21.60
N ARG A 283 34.71 -10.65 -21.24
CA ARG A 283 34.88 -11.31 -19.94
C ARG A 283 34.69 -10.32 -18.78
N GLU A 284 35.29 -9.15 -18.86
CA GLU A 284 35.14 -8.09 -17.86
C GLU A 284 33.69 -7.63 -17.74
N ALA A 285 33.01 -7.42 -18.88
CA ALA A 285 31.63 -6.98 -18.91
C ALA A 285 30.66 -8.04 -18.35
N LYS A 286 30.89 -9.33 -18.61
CA LYS A 286 30.10 -10.43 -18.03
C LYS A 286 30.27 -10.54 -16.51
N ASN A 287 31.46 -10.23 -15.99
CA ASN A 287 31.76 -10.30 -14.57
C ASN A 287 31.33 -9.05 -13.80
N ALA A 288 31.07 -7.94 -14.48
CA ALA A 288 30.56 -6.73 -13.85
C ALA A 288 29.12 -6.92 -13.36
N LYS A 289 28.91 -6.81 -12.04
CA LYS A 289 27.57 -6.82 -11.45
C LYS A 289 26.93 -5.44 -11.68
N VAL A 290 26.03 -5.36 -12.66
CA VAL A 290 25.29 -4.13 -12.93
C VAL A 290 23.85 -4.35 -12.52
N ALA A 291 23.41 -3.66 -11.46
CA ALA A 291 22.00 -3.55 -11.17
C ALA A 291 21.34 -2.63 -12.21
N GLU A 292 20.11 -2.93 -12.60
CA GLU A 292 19.36 -2.11 -13.58
C GLU A 292 19.29 -0.61 -13.15
N ALA A 293 19.28 -0.37 -11.86
CA ALA A 293 19.31 0.98 -11.29
C ALA A 293 20.63 1.73 -11.56
N ASP A 294 21.73 1.01 -11.73
CA ASP A 294 23.05 1.61 -11.94
C ASP A 294 23.31 1.96 -13.42
N LEU A 295 22.52 1.38 -14.34
CA LEU A 295 22.68 1.62 -15.79
C LEU A 295 22.56 3.09 -16.20
N ALA A 296 21.76 3.86 -15.49
CA ALA A 296 21.53 5.27 -15.79
C ALA A 296 22.76 6.15 -15.49
N THR A 297 23.52 5.79 -14.46
CA THR A 297 24.61 6.61 -13.90
C THR A 297 26.00 6.09 -14.22
N MET A 298 26.14 4.82 -14.64
CA MET A 298 27.42 4.23 -14.95
C MET A 298 28.09 4.81 -16.20
N GLU A 299 29.41 4.79 -16.24
CA GLU A 299 30.15 5.13 -17.45
C GLU A 299 29.86 4.15 -18.56
N LYS A 300 29.45 4.67 -19.73
CA LYS A 300 29.18 3.85 -20.93
C LYS A 300 30.47 3.42 -21.57
N LYS A 301 30.70 2.12 -21.66
CA LYS A 301 31.92 1.51 -22.28
C LYS A 301 31.53 0.47 -23.31
N GLY A 302 32.29 0.39 -24.36
CA GLY A 302 32.09 -0.60 -25.40
C GLY A 302 33.36 -0.85 -26.25
N MET A 303 33.26 -1.88 -27.06
CA MET A 303 34.31 -2.21 -28.04
C MET A 303 33.65 -2.66 -29.35
N ALA A 304 34.16 -2.18 -30.46
CA ALA A 304 33.72 -2.58 -31.81
C ALA A 304 33.97 -4.07 -32.02
N THR A 305 33.00 -4.75 -32.60
CA THR A 305 33.13 -6.17 -32.96
C THR A 305 33.87 -6.41 -34.29
N GLY A 306 33.97 -5.38 -35.12
CA GLY A 306 34.42 -5.54 -36.51
C GLY A 306 33.32 -6.07 -37.45
N LEU A 307 32.13 -6.40 -36.91
CA LEU A 307 30.97 -6.79 -37.71
C LEU A 307 30.11 -5.57 -38.02
N PHE A 308 29.35 -5.64 -39.10
CA PHE A 308 28.44 -4.58 -39.55
C PHE A 308 27.05 -5.16 -39.79
N ALA A 309 26.04 -4.46 -39.38
CA ALA A 309 24.64 -4.73 -39.71
C ALA A 309 24.25 -3.93 -40.95
N ILE A 310 23.38 -4.46 -41.79
CA ILE A 310 22.86 -3.77 -42.96
C ILE A 310 21.50 -3.17 -42.64
N HIS A 311 21.38 -1.85 -42.72
CA HIS A 311 20.12 -1.16 -42.50
C HIS A 311 19.12 -1.57 -43.57
N PRO A 312 17.97 -2.20 -43.21
CA PRO A 312 17.08 -2.81 -44.20
C PRO A 312 16.38 -1.81 -45.13
N LEU A 313 16.29 -0.54 -44.78
CA LEU A 313 15.65 0.50 -45.61
C LEU A 313 16.63 1.34 -46.41
N THR A 314 17.86 1.55 -45.93
CA THR A 314 18.87 2.39 -46.58
C THR A 314 20.03 1.63 -47.21
N GLY A 315 20.24 0.38 -46.80
CA GLY A 315 21.40 -0.43 -47.21
C GLY A 315 22.71 0.00 -46.55
N GLU A 316 22.70 0.97 -45.65
CA GLU A 316 23.92 1.46 -44.97
C GLU A 316 24.49 0.37 -44.05
N LYS A 317 25.82 0.27 -44.03
CA LYS A 317 26.51 -0.60 -43.07
C LYS A 317 26.69 0.10 -41.75
N LEU A 318 26.14 -0.48 -40.69
CA LEU A 318 26.16 0.03 -39.33
C LEU A 318 27.12 -0.81 -38.48
N PRO A 319 28.10 -0.21 -37.79
CA PRO A 319 29.01 -0.99 -36.95
C PRO A 319 28.27 -1.58 -35.76
N ILE A 320 28.64 -2.81 -35.40
CA ILE A 320 28.11 -3.52 -34.24
C ILE A 320 29.13 -3.41 -33.10
N TRP A 321 28.72 -2.93 -31.95
CA TRP A 321 29.54 -2.75 -30.76
C TRP A 321 29.03 -3.63 -29.62
N VAL A 322 29.93 -4.24 -28.85
CA VAL A 322 29.60 -4.76 -27.53
C VAL A 322 29.57 -3.59 -26.58
N ALA A 323 28.45 -3.39 -25.88
CA ALA A 323 28.26 -2.26 -24.97
C ALA A 323 27.86 -2.76 -23.58
N ASN A 324 28.47 -2.18 -22.53
CA ASN A 324 28.25 -2.61 -21.14
C ASN A 324 26.85 -2.29 -20.59
N PHE A 325 26.11 -1.43 -21.25
CA PHE A 325 24.75 -1.05 -20.86
C PHE A 325 23.64 -1.83 -21.57
N VAL A 326 23.99 -2.76 -22.45
CA VAL A 326 23.04 -3.67 -23.11
C VAL A 326 23.03 -4.99 -22.37
N LEU A 327 21.84 -5.40 -21.90
CA LEU A 327 21.68 -6.61 -21.11
C LEU A 327 21.04 -7.72 -21.95
N MET A 328 21.56 -8.95 -21.85
CA MET A 328 21.04 -10.09 -22.61
C MET A 328 19.61 -10.48 -22.25
N HIS A 329 19.24 -10.31 -21.01
CA HIS A 329 17.92 -10.68 -20.52
C HIS A 329 16.85 -9.59 -20.74
N TYR A 330 17.20 -8.47 -21.39
CA TYR A 330 16.27 -7.40 -21.73
C TYR A 330 16.08 -7.34 -23.25
N GLY A 331 14.88 -7.70 -23.71
CA GLY A 331 14.58 -7.77 -25.14
C GLY A 331 15.34 -8.89 -25.85
N THR A 332 16.02 -8.55 -26.94
CA THR A 332 16.78 -9.47 -27.79
C THR A 332 18.26 -9.55 -27.43
N GLY A 333 18.72 -8.83 -26.43
CA GLY A 333 20.16 -8.68 -26.14
C GLY A 333 20.88 -7.76 -27.09
N ALA A 334 20.19 -7.05 -27.98
CA ALA A 334 20.72 -6.08 -28.91
C ALA A 334 19.79 -4.86 -28.99
N VAL A 335 20.36 -3.70 -29.26
CA VAL A 335 19.63 -2.43 -29.43
C VAL A 335 20.09 -1.71 -30.68
N MET A 336 19.19 -1.04 -31.37
CA MET A 336 19.54 -0.03 -32.33
C MET A 336 19.88 1.26 -31.61
N ALA A 337 20.96 1.90 -31.91
CA ALA A 337 21.37 3.13 -31.27
C ALA A 337 21.11 4.34 -32.16
N VAL A 338 20.44 5.33 -31.56
CA VAL A 338 20.08 6.60 -32.23
C VAL A 338 20.62 7.76 -31.41
N PRO A 339 21.88 8.13 -31.55
CA PRO A 339 22.51 9.13 -30.68
C PRO A 339 21.84 10.50 -30.66
N ALA A 340 21.22 10.89 -31.77
CA ALA A 340 20.50 12.17 -31.81
C ALA A 340 19.26 12.21 -30.92
N HIS A 341 18.66 11.08 -30.58
CA HIS A 341 17.34 10.99 -29.93
C HIS A 341 17.28 10.06 -28.72
N ASP A 342 18.40 9.53 -28.28
CA ASP A 342 18.58 8.79 -27.02
C ASP A 342 19.85 9.27 -26.31
N GLN A 343 19.71 9.70 -25.06
CA GLN A 343 20.82 10.31 -24.31
C GLN A 343 21.96 9.30 -24.02
N ARG A 344 21.64 8.04 -23.77
CA ARG A 344 22.67 7.00 -23.54
C ARG A 344 23.48 6.74 -24.82
N ASP A 345 22.78 6.66 -25.92
CA ASP A 345 23.40 6.45 -27.24
C ASP A 345 24.24 7.66 -27.64
N PHE A 346 23.79 8.87 -27.29
CA PHE A 346 24.49 10.13 -27.50
C PHE A 346 25.83 10.15 -26.76
N GLU A 347 25.82 9.83 -25.46
CA GLU A 347 27.06 9.79 -24.65
C GLU A 347 28.05 8.78 -25.18
N PHE A 348 27.60 7.61 -25.57
CA PHE A 348 28.41 6.58 -26.17
C PHE A 348 28.97 7.02 -27.52
N ALA A 349 28.15 7.60 -28.37
CA ALA A 349 28.58 8.09 -29.69
C ALA A 349 29.60 9.22 -29.59
N GLN A 350 29.44 10.14 -28.64
CA GLN A 350 30.45 11.17 -28.38
C GLN A 350 31.77 10.55 -27.93
N LYS A 351 31.75 9.60 -27.01
CA LYS A 351 32.96 8.95 -26.51
C LYS A 351 33.75 8.22 -27.60
N TYR A 352 33.06 7.56 -28.50
CA TYR A 352 33.67 6.72 -29.54
C TYR A 352 33.62 7.34 -30.93
N SER A 353 33.29 8.62 -31.02
CA SER A 353 33.22 9.38 -32.30
C SER A 353 32.33 8.72 -33.36
N LEU A 354 31.19 8.25 -32.94
CA LEU A 354 30.18 7.67 -33.84
C LEU A 354 29.25 8.76 -34.40
N PRO A 355 28.64 8.58 -35.58
CA PRO A 355 27.76 9.57 -36.18
C PRO A 355 26.52 9.87 -35.31
N ILE A 356 26.11 11.13 -35.29
CA ILE A 356 24.88 11.61 -34.65
C ILE A 356 24.01 12.18 -35.76
N LYS A 357 22.94 11.46 -36.11
CA LYS A 357 22.04 11.76 -37.22
C LYS A 357 20.69 12.27 -36.73
N GLN A 358 20.39 13.54 -36.95
CA GLN A 358 19.07 14.07 -36.61
C GLN A 358 17.99 13.54 -37.55
N VAL A 359 16.92 12.98 -37.00
CA VAL A 359 15.74 12.50 -37.73
C VAL A 359 14.42 12.97 -37.13
N ILE A 360 14.47 13.62 -35.99
CA ILE A 360 13.29 14.25 -35.34
C ILE A 360 13.57 15.72 -35.15
N ALA A 361 12.65 16.56 -35.60
CA ALA A 361 12.66 17.99 -35.36
C ALA A 361 11.61 18.38 -34.33
N PRO A 362 11.85 19.38 -33.47
CA PRO A 362 10.84 19.88 -32.53
C PRO A 362 9.55 20.31 -33.21
N LEU A 363 8.39 20.16 -32.52
CA LEU A 363 7.09 20.63 -32.98
C LEU A 363 6.97 22.14 -32.92
N ALA A 364 7.66 22.78 -31.98
CA ALA A 364 7.74 24.24 -31.84
C ALA A 364 9.05 24.76 -32.47
N ASP A 365 9.13 26.07 -32.72
CA ASP A 365 10.36 26.73 -33.16
C ASP A 365 11.39 26.78 -32.02
N GLU A 366 11.91 25.60 -31.65
CA GLU A 366 12.99 25.45 -30.66
C GLU A 366 14.28 25.11 -31.40
N GLU A 367 15.36 25.78 -31.01
CA GLU A 367 16.69 25.36 -31.44
C GLU A 367 17.19 24.20 -30.58
N ILE A 368 17.62 23.13 -31.21
CA ILE A 368 18.26 22.00 -30.54
C ILE A 368 19.77 22.00 -30.82
N ASP A 369 20.56 21.67 -29.81
CA ASP A 369 22.01 21.56 -29.91
C ASP A 369 22.47 20.12 -29.71
N LEU A 370 22.57 19.37 -30.80
CA LEU A 370 23.04 17.97 -30.82
C LEU A 370 24.56 17.83 -30.59
N THR A 371 25.29 18.90 -30.30
CA THR A 371 26.66 18.83 -29.83
C THR A 371 26.74 18.68 -28.30
N ARG A 372 25.67 18.99 -27.59
CA ARG A 372 25.58 18.95 -26.11
C ARG A 372 24.77 17.80 -25.59
N GLN A 373 23.62 17.54 -26.19
CA GLN A 373 22.67 16.52 -25.70
C GLN A 373 21.77 16.00 -26.81
N ALA A 374 21.18 14.84 -26.60
CA ALA A 374 20.16 14.28 -27.47
C ALA A 374 18.85 15.06 -27.38
N PHE A 375 18.09 15.10 -28.47
CA PHE A 375 16.70 15.54 -28.48
C PHE A 375 15.77 14.32 -28.34
N VAL A 376 15.24 14.09 -27.14
CA VAL A 376 14.52 12.85 -26.80
C VAL A 376 13.01 12.93 -26.98
N GLU A 377 12.46 14.13 -27.15
CA GLU A 377 11.03 14.35 -27.30
C GLU A 377 10.48 13.84 -28.64
N HIS A 378 9.18 13.60 -28.69
CA HIS A 378 8.49 13.36 -29.95
C HIS A 378 8.44 14.66 -30.78
N GLY A 379 8.49 14.51 -32.10
CA GLY A 379 8.46 15.66 -33.00
C GLY A 379 8.02 15.24 -34.40
N LYS A 380 8.44 16.01 -35.39
CA LYS A 380 8.23 15.71 -36.81
C LYS A 380 9.47 15.04 -37.40
N LEU A 381 9.28 14.07 -38.27
CA LEU A 381 10.38 13.40 -38.92
C LEU A 381 11.03 14.34 -39.96
N VAL A 382 12.37 14.28 -39.95
CA VAL A 382 13.27 14.88 -40.96
C VAL A 382 14.32 13.84 -41.34
N ASN A 383 14.95 13.96 -42.49
CA ASN A 383 15.98 13.03 -43.01
C ASN A 383 15.55 11.57 -42.99
N SER A 384 14.25 11.30 -43.17
CA SER A 384 13.64 9.96 -43.06
C SER A 384 12.89 9.57 -44.34
N ALA A 385 13.37 9.98 -45.48
CA ALA A 385 12.83 9.68 -46.82
C ALA A 385 11.33 9.99 -46.92
N GLU A 386 10.52 9.02 -47.36
CA GLU A 386 9.07 9.21 -47.54
C GLU A 386 8.30 9.48 -46.24
N PHE A 387 8.93 9.31 -45.08
CA PHE A 387 8.30 9.54 -43.78
C PHE A 387 8.49 10.96 -43.22
N ASP A 388 9.23 11.80 -43.97
CA ASP A 388 9.44 13.20 -43.56
C ASP A 388 8.12 13.96 -43.33
N GLY A 389 8.08 14.74 -42.29
CA GLY A 389 6.91 15.55 -41.89
C GLY A 389 5.86 14.83 -41.09
N LEU A 390 5.94 13.51 -40.94
CA LEU A 390 5.03 12.75 -40.09
C LEU A 390 5.30 12.98 -38.60
N ASP A 391 4.23 12.93 -37.81
CA ASP A 391 4.36 12.90 -36.35
C ASP A 391 4.77 11.49 -35.88
N PHE A 392 4.88 11.32 -34.54
CA PHE A 392 5.27 10.05 -33.95
C PHE A 392 4.36 8.88 -34.37
N ASP A 393 3.04 9.05 -34.27
CA ASP A 393 2.07 7.99 -34.56
C ASP A 393 2.08 7.62 -36.07
N GLY A 394 2.10 8.62 -36.93
CA GLY A 394 2.17 8.41 -38.39
C GLY A 394 3.49 7.74 -38.78
N ALA A 395 4.60 8.16 -38.21
CA ALA A 395 5.91 7.55 -38.44
C ALA A 395 6.02 6.13 -37.90
N PHE A 396 5.54 5.89 -36.69
CA PHE A 396 5.51 4.56 -36.07
C PHE A 396 4.79 3.58 -36.99
N ASN A 397 3.56 3.90 -37.38
CA ASN A 397 2.75 3.02 -38.21
C ASN A 397 3.36 2.86 -39.63
N GLY A 398 3.77 3.95 -40.25
CA GLY A 398 4.32 3.91 -41.59
C GLY A 398 5.61 3.11 -41.71
N ILE A 399 6.55 3.29 -40.79
CA ILE A 399 7.80 2.54 -40.78
C ILE A 399 7.56 1.07 -40.39
N ALA A 400 6.71 0.81 -39.39
CA ALA A 400 6.35 -0.54 -39.00
C ALA A 400 5.72 -1.31 -40.18
N ASP A 401 4.76 -0.71 -40.89
CA ASP A 401 4.11 -1.31 -42.06
C ASP A 401 5.12 -1.65 -43.15
N LYS A 402 6.07 -0.76 -43.43
CA LYS A 402 7.10 -0.98 -44.42
C LYS A 402 8.05 -2.13 -44.04
N LEU A 403 8.46 -2.19 -42.76
CA LEU A 403 9.31 -3.26 -42.25
C LEU A 403 8.61 -4.62 -42.24
N GLU A 404 7.33 -4.66 -41.91
CA GLU A 404 6.53 -5.88 -41.95
C GLU A 404 6.34 -6.38 -43.39
N LYS A 405 6.08 -5.48 -44.32
CA LYS A 405 5.96 -5.81 -45.74
C LYS A 405 7.23 -6.38 -46.33
N LEU A 406 8.40 -5.92 -45.86
CA LEU A 406 9.70 -6.45 -46.25
C LEU A 406 10.08 -7.75 -45.52
N GLY A 407 9.28 -8.18 -44.55
CA GLY A 407 9.53 -9.39 -43.76
C GLY A 407 10.69 -9.27 -42.76
N VAL A 408 11.10 -8.05 -42.42
CA VAL A 408 12.21 -7.77 -41.51
C VAL A 408 11.75 -7.09 -40.19
N GLY A 409 10.49 -6.78 -40.08
CA GLY A 409 9.90 -6.17 -38.90
C GLY A 409 8.66 -6.87 -38.43
N LYS A 410 8.39 -6.76 -37.14
CA LYS A 410 7.18 -7.28 -36.49
C LYS A 410 6.78 -6.36 -35.37
N ARG A 411 5.54 -5.82 -35.43
CA ARG A 411 4.96 -5.14 -34.27
C ARG A 411 4.87 -6.09 -33.08
N GLN A 412 5.26 -5.62 -31.92
CA GLN A 412 5.32 -6.45 -30.74
C GLN A 412 4.98 -5.62 -29.50
N VAL A 413 4.21 -6.24 -28.62
CA VAL A 413 3.97 -5.73 -27.28
C VAL A 413 4.88 -6.48 -26.32
N ASN A 414 5.67 -5.77 -25.57
CA ASN A 414 6.52 -6.31 -24.53
C ASN A 414 6.09 -5.82 -23.16
N TYR A 415 6.37 -6.63 -22.15
CA TYR A 415 6.12 -6.31 -20.76
C TYR A 415 7.42 -6.38 -19.98
N ARG A 416 7.61 -5.43 -19.06
CA ARG A 416 8.67 -5.51 -18.06
C ARG A 416 8.40 -6.60 -17.04
N LEU A 417 7.11 -6.82 -16.72
CA LEU A 417 6.65 -7.88 -15.85
C LEU A 417 7.21 -9.23 -16.27
N ARG A 418 7.72 -9.99 -15.33
CA ARG A 418 8.23 -11.34 -15.54
C ARG A 418 7.36 -12.34 -14.80
N ASP A 419 7.41 -13.61 -15.22
CA ASP A 419 6.70 -14.68 -14.55
C ASP A 419 7.11 -14.78 -13.07
N TRP A 420 6.17 -15.16 -12.26
CA TRP A 420 6.34 -15.21 -10.80
C TRP A 420 7.14 -16.45 -10.40
N GLY A 421 8.39 -16.26 -9.99
CA GLY A 421 9.23 -17.30 -9.42
C GLY A 421 8.80 -17.65 -8.01
N VAL A 422 8.27 -18.85 -7.81
CA VAL A 422 7.68 -19.28 -6.52
C VAL A 422 8.58 -20.16 -5.69
N SER A 423 9.68 -20.68 -6.25
CA SER A 423 10.63 -21.53 -5.53
C SER A 423 11.46 -20.74 -4.53
N ARG A 424 11.52 -21.23 -3.30
CA ARG A 424 12.45 -20.71 -2.27
C ARG A 424 13.22 -21.87 -1.66
N GLN A 425 14.53 -21.68 -1.54
CA GLN A 425 15.44 -22.65 -0.95
C GLN A 425 15.52 -22.44 0.57
N ARG A 426 14.35 -22.49 1.19
CA ARG A 426 14.17 -22.35 2.63
C ARG A 426 13.26 -23.44 3.16
N TYR A 427 13.37 -23.67 4.47
CA TYR A 427 12.57 -24.68 5.14
C TYR A 427 11.18 -24.15 5.54
N TRP A 428 11.12 -22.99 6.25
CA TRP A 428 9.86 -22.49 6.79
C TRP A 428 9.01 -21.83 5.71
N GLY A 429 8.29 -22.67 5.00
CA GLY A 429 7.42 -22.35 3.89
C GLY A 429 6.59 -23.57 3.50
N ALA A 430 5.52 -23.38 2.74
CA ALA A 430 4.72 -24.52 2.27
C ALA A 430 5.50 -25.31 1.21
N PRO A 431 5.59 -26.64 1.34
CA PRO A 431 6.27 -27.47 0.34
C PRO A 431 5.61 -27.38 -1.02
N ILE A 432 6.40 -27.30 -2.08
CA ILE A 432 5.91 -27.32 -3.46
C ILE A 432 5.49 -28.76 -3.80
N PRO A 433 4.23 -28.96 -4.24
CA PRO A 433 3.64 -30.30 -4.37
C PRO A 433 4.00 -30.99 -5.69
N MET A 434 5.28 -31.03 -6.03
CA MET A 434 5.78 -31.64 -7.27
C MET A 434 6.71 -32.79 -6.96
N LEU A 435 6.67 -33.81 -7.79
CA LEU A 435 7.50 -35.01 -7.69
C LEU A 435 8.42 -35.13 -8.89
N THR A 436 9.62 -35.64 -8.66
CA THR A 436 10.57 -35.99 -9.72
C THR A 436 10.66 -37.51 -9.83
N LEU A 437 10.39 -38.04 -11.03
CA LEU A 437 10.49 -39.46 -11.36
C LEU A 437 11.95 -39.86 -11.66
N PRO A 438 12.28 -41.17 -11.65
CA PRO A 438 13.65 -41.64 -11.91
C PRO A 438 14.22 -41.18 -13.25
N ASN A 439 13.36 -40.95 -14.25
CA ASN A 439 13.77 -40.45 -15.59
C ASN A 439 13.99 -38.94 -15.66
N GLY A 440 13.82 -38.22 -14.52
CA GLY A 440 13.94 -36.76 -14.42
C GLY A 440 12.67 -35.98 -14.77
N GLU A 441 11.61 -36.66 -15.17
CA GLU A 441 10.30 -36.02 -15.42
C GLU A 441 9.70 -35.51 -14.12
N THR A 442 9.06 -34.35 -14.16
CA THR A 442 8.34 -33.80 -13.02
C THR A 442 6.83 -33.97 -13.18
N VAL A 443 6.16 -34.40 -12.12
CA VAL A 443 4.72 -34.62 -12.11
C VAL A 443 4.11 -34.00 -10.85
N PRO A 444 2.83 -33.57 -10.88
CA PRO A 444 2.18 -33.09 -9.68
C PRO A 444 1.91 -34.22 -8.71
N ALA A 445 2.02 -33.95 -7.43
CA ALA A 445 1.60 -34.90 -6.38
C ALA A 445 0.10 -35.19 -6.50
N PRO A 446 -0.33 -36.46 -6.35
CA PRO A 446 -1.76 -36.78 -6.32
C PRO A 446 -2.48 -36.07 -5.18
N ILE A 447 -3.74 -35.72 -5.38
CA ILE A 447 -4.53 -35.03 -4.36
C ILE A 447 -4.66 -35.83 -3.05
N GLU A 448 -4.64 -37.13 -3.14
CA GLU A 448 -4.71 -38.05 -1.98
C GLU A 448 -3.49 -37.93 -1.08
N ASP A 449 -2.37 -37.48 -1.61
CA ASP A 449 -1.11 -37.30 -0.87
C ASP A 449 -0.97 -35.89 -0.28
N LEU A 450 -1.95 -35.00 -0.54
CA LEU A 450 -1.94 -33.65 0.01
C LEU A 450 -2.69 -33.58 1.35
N PRO A 451 -2.23 -32.77 2.29
CA PRO A 451 -1.06 -31.88 2.17
C PRO A 451 0.26 -32.64 2.28
N ILE A 452 1.27 -32.18 1.54
CA ILE A 452 2.66 -32.54 1.83
C ILE A 452 3.06 -31.72 3.04
N ILE A 453 3.19 -32.39 4.17
CA ILE A 453 3.36 -31.77 5.48
C ILE A 453 4.82 -31.42 5.73
N LEU A 454 5.07 -30.16 6.11
CA LEU A 454 6.37 -29.71 6.58
C LEU A 454 6.61 -30.24 8.00
N PRO A 455 7.73 -30.92 8.28
CA PRO A 455 8.04 -31.35 9.65
C PRO A 455 8.30 -30.12 10.53
N GLU A 456 7.67 -30.09 11.70
CA GLU A 456 7.76 -28.90 12.60
C GLU A 456 8.82 -29.10 13.70
N ASP A 457 9.06 -30.36 14.13
CA ASP A 457 10.06 -30.66 15.15
C ASP A 457 11.43 -30.90 14.50
N VAL A 458 12.12 -29.80 14.23
CA VAL A 458 13.41 -29.78 13.55
C VAL A 458 14.42 -28.90 14.28
N VAL A 459 15.71 -29.16 14.04
CA VAL A 459 16.81 -28.35 14.49
C VAL A 459 17.37 -27.55 13.30
N MET A 460 17.42 -26.23 13.47
CA MET A 460 17.99 -25.31 12.48
C MET A 460 19.48 -25.13 12.74
N ASP A 461 20.33 -25.62 11.83
CA ASP A 461 21.79 -25.40 11.89
C ASP A 461 22.23 -24.11 11.16
N GLY A 462 21.30 -23.50 10.41
CA GLY A 462 21.53 -22.28 9.64
C GLY A 462 22.28 -22.46 8.33
N VAL A 463 22.57 -23.70 7.92
CA VAL A 463 23.29 -24.01 6.67
C VAL A 463 22.36 -24.62 5.64
N LYS A 464 21.75 -25.77 5.96
CA LYS A 464 20.83 -26.46 5.07
C LYS A 464 19.41 -26.45 5.62
N SER A 465 18.45 -26.34 4.70
CA SER A 465 17.05 -26.62 5.03
C SER A 465 16.93 -28.05 5.61
N PRO A 466 16.26 -28.22 6.76
CA PRO A 466 16.08 -29.54 7.37
C PRO A 466 15.48 -30.59 6.45
N ILE A 467 14.59 -30.22 5.54
CA ILE A 467 14.00 -31.15 4.57
C ILE A 467 14.97 -31.52 3.44
N LYS A 468 16.00 -30.72 3.17
CA LYS A 468 17.10 -31.05 2.26
C LYS A 468 18.16 -31.91 2.96
N ALA A 469 18.38 -31.65 4.24
CA ALA A 469 19.37 -32.36 5.05
C ALA A 469 18.93 -33.78 5.39
N ASP A 470 17.64 -34.06 5.52
CA ASP A 470 17.09 -35.37 5.75
C ASP A 470 16.90 -36.13 4.42
N PRO A 471 17.72 -37.13 4.12
CA PRO A 471 17.63 -37.86 2.85
C PRO A 471 16.35 -38.68 2.71
N ASN A 472 15.64 -38.95 3.80
CA ASN A 472 14.43 -39.74 3.77
C ASN A 472 13.16 -38.91 3.55
N TRP A 473 13.17 -37.62 3.89
CA TRP A 473 11.97 -36.80 3.76
C TRP A 473 11.45 -36.72 2.31
N ALA A 474 12.36 -36.57 1.34
CA ALA A 474 12.02 -36.46 -0.07
C ALA A 474 11.52 -37.78 -0.69
N LYS A 475 11.81 -38.90 -0.09
CA LYS A 475 11.45 -40.20 -0.66
C LYS A 475 9.95 -40.45 -0.60
N THR A 476 9.38 -40.80 -1.75
CA THR A 476 7.98 -41.16 -1.89
C THR A 476 7.78 -42.14 -3.07
N THR A 477 6.55 -42.45 -3.38
CA THR A 477 6.17 -43.26 -4.54
C THR A 477 5.14 -42.52 -5.39
N PHE A 478 5.18 -42.78 -6.68
CA PHE A 478 4.19 -42.32 -7.64
C PHE A 478 3.78 -43.48 -8.53
N ASN A 479 2.50 -43.85 -8.52
CA ASN A 479 1.97 -45.04 -9.21
C ASN A 479 2.76 -46.33 -8.91
N GLY A 480 3.18 -46.51 -7.65
CA GLY A 480 3.98 -47.64 -7.21
C GLY A 480 5.47 -47.58 -7.51
N GLU A 481 5.92 -46.64 -8.27
CA GLU A 481 7.34 -46.41 -8.59
C GLU A 481 7.98 -45.39 -7.63
N PRO A 482 9.28 -45.51 -7.33
CA PRO A 482 9.98 -44.51 -6.51
C PRO A 482 9.92 -43.11 -7.14
N ALA A 483 9.76 -42.11 -6.31
CA ALA A 483 9.79 -40.72 -6.70
C ALA A 483 10.40 -39.85 -5.58
N LEU A 484 10.80 -38.65 -5.93
CA LEU A 484 11.33 -37.68 -4.97
C LEU A 484 10.45 -36.43 -4.91
N LYS A 485 10.06 -36.03 -3.70
CA LYS A 485 9.36 -34.76 -3.47
C LYS A 485 10.29 -33.57 -3.69
N GLU A 486 9.75 -32.49 -4.23
CA GLU A 486 10.44 -31.21 -4.28
C GLU A 486 10.81 -30.74 -2.85
N THR A 487 12.03 -30.25 -2.68
CA THR A 487 12.53 -29.77 -1.38
C THR A 487 12.54 -28.24 -1.27
N ASP A 488 12.23 -27.52 -2.34
CA ASP A 488 11.95 -26.10 -2.29
C ASP A 488 10.56 -25.86 -1.69
N THR A 489 10.37 -24.71 -1.06
CA THR A 489 9.10 -24.26 -0.55
C THR A 489 8.61 -23.04 -1.31
N PHE A 490 7.33 -22.72 -1.19
CA PHE A 490 6.74 -21.57 -1.84
C PHE A 490 7.26 -20.23 -1.31
N ASP A 491 7.37 -19.27 -2.21
CA ASP A 491 7.38 -17.85 -1.86
C ASP A 491 6.19 -17.52 -0.96
N THR A 492 6.43 -16.79 0.12
CA THR A 492 5.39 -16.43 1.09
C THR A 492 4.27 -15.55 0.54
N PHE A 493 4.48 -14.91 -0.61
CA PHE A 493 3.39 -14.25 -1.33
C PHE A 493 2.34 -15.23 -1.87
N MET A 494 2.65 -16.49 -1.97
CA MET A 494 1.65 -17.51 -2.32
C MET A 494 0.53 -17.54 -1.29
N GLU A 495 0.88 -17.61 -0.02
CA GLU A 495 -0.08 -17.67 1.09
C GLU A 495 -0.90 -16.38 1.18
N SER A 496 -0.27 -15.23 1.06
CA SER A 496 -0.93 -13.93 1.17
C SER A 496 -1.77 -13.54 -0.07
N SER A 497 -1.68 -14.31 -1.14
CA SER A 497 -2.41 -14.00 -2.38
C SER A 497 -3.87 -14.46 -2.37
N TRP A 498 -4.24 -15.36 -1.48
CA TRP A 498 -5.61 -15.93 -1.45
C TRP A 498 -6.25 -16.01 -0.06
N TYR A 499 -5.56 -15.58 0.99
CA TYR A 499 -6.07 -15.65 2.37
C TYR A 499 -7.41 -14.93 2.55
N TYR A 500 -7.60 -13.80 1.89
CA TYR A 500 -8.84 -13.05 1.89
C TYR A 500 -10.03 -13.88 1.42
N ALA A 501 -9.82 -14.76 0.46
CA ALA A 501 -10.85 -15.68 -0.04
C ALA A 501 -11.08 -16.82 0.95
N ARG A 502 -10.02 -17.37 1.54
CA ARG A 502 -10.14 -18.45 2.53
C ARG A 502 -10.89 -18.02 3.78
N TYR A 503 -10.79 -16.77 4.19
CA TYR A 503 -11.58 -16.25 5.31
C TYR A 503 -13.09 -16.38 5.12
N THR A 504 -13.56 -16.45 3.90
CA THR A 504 -15.00 -16.61 3.62
C THR A 504 -15.53 -17.98 4.05
N SER A 505 -14.68 -19.00 4.08
CA SER A 505 -14.99 -20.38 4.51
C SER A 505 -13.75 -21.08 5.09
N PRO A 506 -13.20 -20.60 6.22
CA PRO A 506 -11.90 -21.06 6.71
C PRO A 506 -11.87 -22.51 7.15
N SER A 507 -13.01 -23.08 7.53
CA SER A 507 -13.14 -24.46 7.99
C SER A 507 -13.63 -25.43 6.90
N TYR A 508 -13.79 -24.95 5.66
CA TYR A 508 -14.27 -25.78 4.56
C TYR A 508 -13.23 -26.85 4.21
N ALA A 509 -13.57 -28.10 4.41
CA ALA A 509 -12.65 -29.24 4.27
C ALA A 509 -12.76 -29.99 2.92
N GLU A 510 -13.80 -29.71 2.14
CA GLU A 510 -14.08 -30.38 0.87
C GLU A 510 -13.40 -29.71 -0.34
N GLY A 511 -12.80 -28.56 -0.15
CA GLY A 511 -12.14 -27.82 -1.21
C GLY A 511 -11.46 -26.56 -0.72
N MET A 512 -10.85 -25.83 -1.65
CA MET A 512 -10.15 -24.58 -1.39
C MET A 512 -11.09 -23.50 -0.85
N LEU A 513 -12.25 -23.35 -1.45
CA LEU A 513 -13.29 -22.38 -1.10
C LEU A 513 -14.67 -23.00 -1.23
N ASP A 514 -15.56 -22.66 -0.31
CA ASP A 514 -16.98 -22.80 -0.51
C ASP A 514 -17.46 -21.68 -1.44
N LYS A 515 -17.90 -22.04 -2.64
CA LYS A 515 -18.27 -21.07 -3.69
C LYS A 515 -19.40 -20.13 -3.27
N ASP A 516 -20.39 -20.62 -2.55
CA ASP A 516 -21.52 -19.81 -2.12
C ASP A 516 -21.10 -18.78 -1.07
N GLU A 517 -20.29 -19.18 -0.09
CA GLU A 517 -19.72 -18.28 0.89
C GLU A 517 -18.77 -17.26 0.22
N ALA A 518 -17.89 -17.70 -0.64
CA ALA A 518 -16.95 -16.85 -1.34
C ALA A 518 -17.69 -15.79 -2.18
N ASN A 519 -18.71 -16.16 -2.94
CA ASN A 519 -19.43 -15.23 -3.80
C ASN A 519 -20.45 -14.35 -3.06
N TYR A 520 -20.78 -14.70 -1.83
CA TYR A 520 -21.52 -13.80 -0.94
C TYR A 520 -20.63 -12.68 -0.40
N TRP A 521 -19.45 -13.01 0.13
CA TRP A 521 -18.57 -12.07 0.81
C TRP A 521 -17.67 -11.25 -0.13
N LEU A 522 -17.19 -11.87 -1.22
CA LEU A 522 -16.28 -11.22 -2.17
C LEU A 522 -17.01 -10.38 -3.23
N PRO A 523 -16.40 -9.33 -3.74
CA PRO A 523 -15.05 -8.84 -3.41
C PRO A 523 -14.96 -8.21 -2.02
N VAL A 524 -13.74 -8.05 -1.52
CA VAL A 524 -13.48 -7.26 -0.32
C VAL A 524 -13.96 -5.82 -0.56
N ASP A 525 -14.79 -5.28 0.32
CA ASP A 525 -15.33 -3.93 0.17
C ASP A 525 -14.30 -2.87 0.55
N GLN A 526 -13.58 -3.08 1.64
CA GLN A 526 -12.49 -2.22 2.09
C GLN A 526 -11.26 -3.03 2.43
N TYR A 527 -10.17 -2.79 1.70
CA TYR A 527 -8.85 -3.34 2.00
C TYR A 527 -7.93 -2.27 2.55
N ILE A 528 -7.13 -2.59 3.56
CA ILE A 528 -6.26 -1.62 4.25
C ILE A 528 -4.88 -2.22 4.44
N GLY A 529 -3.86 -1.51 3.99
CA GLY A 529 -2.48 -1.96 4.15
C GLY A 529 -1.45 -0.94 3.66
N GLY A 530 -0.18 -1.22 3.84
CA GLY A 530 0.90 -0.32 3.47
C GLY A 530 1.11 -0.22 1.95
N ILE A 531 1.53 0.95 1.49
CA ILE A 531 1.81 1.22 0.07
C ILE A 531 3.01 0.42 -0.45
N GLU A 532 3.90 -0.04 0.43
CA GLU A 532 5.05 -0.89 0.08
C GLU A 532 4.64 -2.19 -0.63
N HIS A 533 3.38 -2.59 -0.50
CA HIS A 533 2.84 -3.79 -1.15
C HIS A 533 2.31 -3.56 -2.57
N ALA A 534 2.37 -2.33 -3.09
CA ALA A 534 1.73 -1.93 -4.34
C ALA A 534 2.13 -2.80 -5.55
N THR A 535 3.41 -3.15 -5.69
CA THR A 535 3.96 -3.90 -6.82
C THR A 535 4.27 -5.37 -6.52
N MET A 536 4.08 -5.80 -5.29
CA MET A 536 4.34 -7.17 -4.85
C MET A 536 3.03 -7.85 -4.44
N HIS A 537 2.68 -7.79 -3.15
CA HIS A 537 1.48 -8.43 -2.63
C HIS A 537 0.21 -8.06 -3.40
N LEU A 538 -0.05 -6.76 -3.64
CA LEU A 538 -1.27 -6.31 -4.30
C LEU A 538 -1.37 -6.75 -5.75
N LEU A 539 -0.26 -6.89 -6.44
CA LEU A 539 -0.23 -7.41 -7.79
C LEU A 539 -0.55 -8.90 -7.82
N TYR A 540 0.09 -9.69 -6.95
CA TYR A 540 -0.17 -11.13 -6.83
C TYR A 540 -1.58 -11.43 -6.31
N PHE A 541 -2.06 -10.64 -5.40
CA PHE A 541 -3.43 -10.65 -4.89
C PHE A 541 -4.47 -10.51 -6.02
N ARG A 542 -4.26 -9.56 -6.92
CA ARG A 542 -5.10 -9.36 -8.11
C ARG A 542 -4.96 -10.50 -9.11
N PHE A 543 -3.75 -10.93 -9.35
CA PHE A 543 -3.48 -12.05 -10.24
C PHE A 543 -4.12 -13.35 -9.75
N PHE A 544 -3.93 -13.66 -8.48
CA PHE A 544 -4.47 -14.88 -7.90
C PHE A 544 -6.00 -14.90 -7.93
N HIS A 545 -6.63 -13.75 -7.73
CA HIS A 545 -8.08 -13.62 -7.86
C HIS A 545 -8.58 -13.96 -9.27
N LYS A 546 -7.86 -13.54 -10.28
CA LYS A 546 -8.17 -13.89 -11.68
C LYS A 546 -8.00 -15.40 -11.94
N LEU A 547 -7.02 -16.01 -11.33
CA LEU A 547 -6.85 -17.47 -11.37
C LEU A 547 -8.03 -18.20 -10.69
N LEU A 548 -8.48 -17.71 -9.55
CA LEU A 548 -9.65 -18.25 -8.84
C LEU A 548 -10.94 -18.06 -9.66
N ARG A 549 -11.10 -16.93 -10.33
CA ARG A 549 -12.20 -16.67 -11.27
C ARG A 549 -12.21 -17.67 -12.42
N ASP A 550 -11.07 -17.86 -13.05
CA ASP A 550 -10.93 -18.76 -14.20
C ASP A 550 -11.10 -20.25 -13.80
N ALA A 551 -10.81 -20.57 -12.54
CA ALA A 551 -11.09 -21.88 -11.95
C ALA A 551 -12.56 -22.06 -11.50
N GLY A 552 -13.40 -21.02 -11.62
CA GLY A 552 -14.82 -21.07 -11.29
C GLY A 552 -15.14 -20.89 -9.79
N PHE A 553 -14.22 -20.41 -8.99
CA PHE A 553 -14.43 -20.19 -7.54
C PHE A 553 -15.11 -18.86 -7.24
N VAL A 554 -14.76 -17.81 -7.99
CA VAL A 554 -15.26 -16.46 -7.79
C VAL A 554 -15.79 -15.90 -9.10
N THR A 555 -16.72 -14.95 -9.04
CA THR A 555 -17.36 -14.32 -10.20
C THR A 555 -16.85 -12.92 -10.48
N SER A 556 -16.27 -12.26 -9.48
CA SER A 556 -15.71 -10.91 -9.61
C SER A 556 -14.33 -10.93 -10.28
N ASP A 557 -13.99 -9.84 -10.98
CA ASP A 557 -12.72 -9.70 -11.69
C ASP A 557 -11.58 -9.21 -10.81
N GLU A 558 -11.92 -8.45 -9.78
CA GLU A 558 -10.95 -7.85 -8.85
C GLU A 558 -11.27 -8.27 -7.41
N PRO A 559 -10.25 -8.46 -6.57
CA PRO A 559 -10.43 -9.00 -5.22
C PRO A 559 -10.93 -7.98 -4.21
N ALA A 560 -10.71 -6.68 -4.44
CA ALA A 560 -11.10 -5.61 -3.53
C ALA A 560 -11.56 -4.37 -4.29
N GLN A 561 -12.64 -3.75 -3.80
CA GLN A 561 -13.20 -2.55 -4.43
C GLN A 561 -12.48 -1.29 -4.00
N LYS A 562 -12.27 -1.10 -2.70
CA LYS A 562 -11.61 0.09 -2.14
C LYS A 562 -10.34 -0.30 -1.41
N LEU A 563 -9.26 0.42 -1.69
CA LEU A 563 -7.97 0.28 -1.02
C LEU A 563 -7.62 1.58 -0.29
N LEU A 564 -7.26 1.46 0.97
CA LEU A 564 -6.70 2.54 1.76
C LEU A 564 -5.27 2.17 2.15
N CYS A 565 -4.31 3.01 1.76
CA CYS A 565 -2.92 2.86 2.18
C CYS A 565 -2.65 3.80 3.35
N GLN A 566 -2.47 3.23 4.56
CA GLN A 566 -2.15 4.04 5.73
C GLN A 566 -0.70 4.54 5.67
N GLY A 567 -0.49 5.75 6.22
CA GLY A 567 0.83 6.32 6.40
C GLY A 567 1.60 5.67 7.56
N MET A 568 2.91 5.84 7.56
CA MET A 568 3.79 5.32 8.60
C MET A 568 3.61 6.05 9.93
N VAL A 569 3.91 5.37 11.03
CA VAL A 569 4.04 5.98 12.36
C VAL A 569 5.51 6.27 12.62
N LEU A 570 5.82 7.54 12.91
CA LEU A 570 7.16 8.03 13.18
C LEU A 570 7.32 8.32 14.67
N ALA A 571 8.54 8.19 15.17
CA ALA A 571 8.92 8.60 16.52
C ALA A 571 10.28 9.25 16.50
N ASP A 572 10.53 10.10 17.51
CA ASP A 572 11.85 10.64 17.76
C ASP A 572 12.85 9.53 18.04
N ALA A 573 14.09 9.71 17.61
CA ALA A 573 15.17 8.81 17.91
C ALA A 573 16.34 9.56 18.59
N PHE A 574 16.89 8.94 19.62
CA PHE A 574 17.95 9.52 20.46
C PHE A 574 19.08 8.53 20.66
N TYR A 575 20.31 9.01 20.62
CA TYR A 575 21.48 8.18 20.92
C TYR A 575 22.54 8.94 21.68
N TYR A 576 23.44 8.23 22.31
CA TYR A 576 24.74 8.74 22.78
C TYR A 576 25.87 7.89 22.19
N THR A 577 27.07 8.45 22.12
CA THR A 577 28.23 7.74 21.62
C THR A 577 28.99 7.10 22.79
N SER A 578 29.22 5.79 22.68
CA SER A 578 30.00 5.05 23.68
C SER A 578 31.50 5.42 23.63
N PRO A 579 32.29 5.06 24.67
CA PRO A 579 33.75 5.24 24.63
C PRO A 579 34.44 4.53 23.45
N THR A 580 33.80 3.48 22.91
CA THR A 580 34.28 2.73 21.72
C THR A 580 33.79 3.30 20.40
N ASN A 581 33.20 4.50 20.41
CA ASN A 581 32.65 5.21 19.25
C ASN A 581 31.45 4.53 18.59
N GLU A 582 30.71 3.71 19.33
CA GLU A 582 29.44 3.11 18.90
C GLU A 582 28.25 3.99 19.30
N ARG A 583 27.23 4.05 18.45
CA ARG A 583 25.97 4.72 18.78
C ARG A 583 25.08 3.80 19.60
N ILE A 584 24.78 4.22 20.82
CA ILE A 584 23.85 3.53 21.72
C ILE A 584 22.50 4.26 21.68
N TRP A 585 21.50 3.61 21.12
CA TRP A 585 20.17 4.18 20.97
C TRP A 585 19.34 4.00 22.24
N VAL A 586 18.69 5.07 22.67
CA VAL A 586 17.89 5.14 23.89
C VAL A 586 16.41 5.25 23.50
N SER A 587 15.58 4.43 24.13
CA SER A 587 14.13 4.48 23.90
C SER A 587 13.55 5.87 24.20
N PRO A 588 12.74 6.45 23.33
CA PRO A 588 12.10 7.75 23.56
C PRO A 588 11.31 7.83 24.85
N THR A 589 10.78 6.71 25.35
CA THR A 589 10.03 6.64 26.61
C THR A 589 10.90 6.86 27.84
N GLN A 590 12.22 6.70 27.72
CA GLN A 590 13.18 6.90 28.81
C GLN A 590 13.88 8.26 28.75
N VAL A 591 13.57 9.08 27.74
CA VAL A 591 14.26 10.36 27.51
C VAL A 591 13.51 11.49 28.20
N THR A 592 14.25 12.32 28.93
CA THR A 592 13.74 13.58 29.47
C THR A 592 14.07 14.71 28.49
N LEU A 593 13.05 15.45 28.08
CA LEU A 593 13.15 16.52 27.09
C LEU A 593 13.03 17.91 27.73
N GLU A 594 13.89 18.81 27.33
CA GLU A 594 13.72 20.26 27.55
C GLU A 594 13.33 20.91 26.22
N ARG A 595 12.29 21.76 26.25
CA ARG A 595 11.79 22.42 25.06
C ARG A 595 11.84 23.93 25.21
N ASP A 596 12.02 24.64 24.09
CA ASP A 596 11.93 26.10 24.05
C ASP A 596 10.46 26.58 24.06
N GLU A 597 10.25 27.89 24.08
CA GLU A 597 8.91 28.51 24.05
C GLU A 597 8.09 28.16 22.78
N LYS A 598 8.75 27.70 21.74
CA LYS A 598 8.13 27.24 20.47
C LYS A 598 7.93 25.71 20.43
N GLY A 599 8.20 25.02 21.54
CA GLY A 599 8.04 23.59 21.65
C GLY A 599 9.15 22.73 21.00
N ARG A 600 10.24 23.35 20.52
CA ARG A 600 11.36 22.63 19.90
C ARG A 600 12.24 22.01 20.99
N ILE A 601 12.73 20.79 20.75
CA ILE A 601 13.64 20.09 21.66
C ILE A 601 15.00 20.81 21.68
N ILE A 602 15.39 21.31 22.84
CA ILE A 602 16.69 21.98 23.04
C ILE A 602 17.69 21.11 23.78
N LYS A 603 17.23 20.14 24.55
CA LYS A 603 18.05 19.18 25.27
C LYS A 603 17.29 17.88 25.52
N ALA A 604 18.00 16.77 25.42
CA ALA A 604 17.51 15.44 25.72
C ALA A 604 18.50 14.72 26.63
N THR A 605 18.04 14.09 27.70
CA THR A 605 18.88 13.35 28.66
C THR A 605 18.26 11.97 28.93
N ASP A 606 19.14 10.99 29.17
CA ASP A 606 18.72 9.66 29.61
C ASP A 606 18.53 9.60 31.14
N PRO A 607 18.08 8.46 31.70
CA PRO A 607 17.89 8.32 33.14
C PRO A 607 19.19 8.47 33.98
N GLU A 608 20.34 8.27 33.33
CA GLU A 608 21.66 8.42 33.99
C GLU A 608 22.23 9.82 33.83
N GLY A 609 21.47 10.74 33.22
CA GLY A 609 21.83 12.15 33.06
C GLY A 609 22.77 12.44 31.88
N ARG A 610 23.02 11.46 30.99
CA ARG A 610 23.80 11.66 29.78
C ARG A 610 23.01 12.50 28.77
N GLU A 611 23.69 13.46 28.16
CA GLU A 611 23.10 14.23 27.07
C GLU A 611 23.03 13.39 25.80
N LEU A 612 21.87 13.41 25.14
CA LEU A 612 21.58 12.61 23.98
C LEU A 612 21.52 13.47 22.71
N VAL A 613 21.91 12.87 21.59
CA VAL A 613 21.74 13.47 20.27
C VAL A 613 20.37 13.11 19.73
N HIS A 614 19.57 14.12 19.40
CA HIS A 614 18.26 13.97 18.76
C HIS A 614 18.41 13.93 17.25
N THR A 615 17.97 12.85 16.62
CA THR A 615 18.07 12.67 15.15
C THR A 615 16.79 13.05 14.41
N GLY A 616 15.77 13.55 15.11
CA GLY A 616 14.47 13.92 14.55
C GLY A 616 13.49 12.76 14.45
N MET A 617 12.30 13.04 13.92
CA MET A 617 11.26 12.05 13.67
C MET A 617 11.69 11.12 12.54
N THR A 618 11.61 9.82 12.80
CA THR A 618 11.98 8.79 11.84
C THR A 618 11.10 7.55 12.03
N LYS A 619 11.08 6.68 11.03
CA LYS A 619 10.37 5.41 11.11
C LYS A 619 10.80 4.64 12.36
N MET A 620 9.83 4.09 13.08
CA MET A 620 10.10 3.23 14.23
C MET A 620 10.85 1.98 13.79
N SER A 621 11.97 1.69 14.43
CA SER A 621 12.80 0.53 14.12
C SER A 621 13.48 -0.04 15.36
N LYS A 622 13.73 -1.35 15.35
CA LYS A 622 14.49 -2.01 16.42
C LYS A 622 15.93 -1.50 16.49
N SER A 623 16.53 -1.19 15.35
CA SER A 623 17.90 -0.69 15.26
C SER A 623 18.10 0.68 15.90
N LYS A 624 17.09 1.53 15.89
CA LYS A 624 17.10 2.86 16.54
C LYS A 624 16.43 2.88 17.91
N ASN A 625 15.93 1.75 18.37
CA ASN A 625 15.23 1.61 19.65
C ASN A 625 14.19 2.70 19.90
N ASN A 626 13.53 3.17 18.82
CA ASN A 626 12.51 4.21 18.89
C ASN A 626 11.08 3.69 18.73
N GLY A 627 10.89 2.37 18.80
CA GLY A 627 9.57 1.77 18.80
C GLY A 627 8.84 2.06 20.12
N ILE A 628 7.58 2.45 20.01
CA ILE A 628 6.68 2.59 21.16
C ILE A 628 5.91 1.30 21.31
N ASP A 629 5.93 0.71 22.50
CA ASP A 629 5.20 -0.53 22.78
C ASP A 629 3.70 -0.25 22.95
N PRO A 630 2.86 -0.80 22.08
CA PRO A 630 1.41 -0.64 22.21
C PRO A 630 0.85 -1.12 23.53
N GLN A 631 1.39 -2.21 24.08
CA GLN A 631 0.93 -2.76 25.34
C GLN A 631 1.16 -1.80 26.51
N GLU A 632 2.34 -1.21 26.61
CA GLU A 632 2.64 -0.21 27.64
C GLU A 632 1.69 0.99 27.56
N MET A 633 1.38 1.43 26.33
CA MET A 633 0.46 2.56 26.13
C MET A 633 -0.97 2.22 26.51
N VAL A 634 -1.45 1.04 26.21
CA VAL A 634 -2.77 0.58 26.60
C VAL A 634 -2.88 0.40 28.13
N GLU A 635 -1.86 -0.17 28.76
CA GLU A 635 -1.79 -0.33 30.22
C GLU A 635 -1.78 1.03 30.93
N LYS A 636 -1.11 2.03 30.35
CA LYS A 636 -1.01 3.38 30.94
C LYS A 636 -2.24 4.25 30.68
N TYR A 637 -2.79 4.22 29.48
CA TYR A 637 -3.83 5.16 29.04
C TYR A 637 -5.18 4.53 28.70
N GLY A 638 -5.20 3.23 28.45
CA GLY A 638 -6.36 2.51 27.93
C GLY A 638 -6.34 2.36 26.42
N ALA A 639 -7.02 1.33 25.93
CA ALA A 639 -7.11 1.03 24.50
C ALA A 639 -7.85 2.13 23.71
N ASP A 640 -8.97 2.62 24.24
CA ASP A 640 -9.76 3.67 23.59
C ASP A 640 -8.95 4.95 23.40
N THR A 641 -8.13 5.30 24.37
CA THR A 641 -7.23 6.47 24.28
C THR A 641 -6.22 6.33 23.15
N VAL A 642 -5.59 5.16 23.04
CA VAL A 642 -4.62 4.88 21.97
C VAL A 642 -5.32 4.89 20.61
N ARG A 643 -6.48 4.27 20.49
CA ARG A 643 -7.28 4.26 19.26
C ARG A 643 -7.69 5.67 18.84
N LEU A 644 -8.14 6.49 19.79
CA LEU A 644 -8.52 7.87 19.51
C LEU A 644 -7.35 8.70 19.03
N PHE A 645 -6.19 8.58 19.67
CA PHE A 645 -4.97 9.26 19.23
C PHE A 645 -4.59 8.85 17.79
N MET A 646 -4.61 7.55 17.48
CA MET A 646 -4.29 7.04 16.15
C MET A 646 -5.18 7.60 15.05
N MET A 647 -6.45 7.83 15.35
CA MET A 647 -7.41 8.35 14.38
C MET A 647 -7.43 9.87 14.30
N PHE A 648 -7.01 10.55 15.34
CA PHE A 648 -7.06 12.01 15.41
C PHE A 648 -5.78 12.71 14.95
N ALA A 649 -4.61 12.13 15.22
CA ALA A 649 -3.33 12.81 15.09
C ALA A 649 -2.95 13.20 13.66
N SER A 650 -3.45 12.46 12.66
CA SER A 650 -3.13 12.70 11.25
C SER A 650 -4.17 12.04 10.34
N PRO A 651 -4.38 12.53 9.11
CA PRO A 651 -5.15 11.80 8.10
C PRO A 651 -4.59 10.40 7.87
N ALA A 652 -5.45 9.43 7.59
CA ALA A 652 -5.08 8.01 7.54
C ALA A 652 -3.94 7.70 6.55
N GLU A 653 -3.90 8.38 5.39
CA GLU A 653 -2.88 8.18 4.35
C GLU A 653 -1.57 8.91 4.64
N MET A 654 -1.57 9.83 5.58
CA MET A 654 -0.40 10.65 5.93
C MET A 654 0.42 10.00 7.03
N THR A 655 1.70 10.34 7.12
CA THR A 655 2.53 9.95 8.25
C THR A 655 1.98 10.50 9.55
N LEU A 656 2.10 9.72 10.63
CA LEU A 656 1.70 10.08 11.97
C LEU A 656 2.95 10.21 12.84
N GLU A 657 3.13 11.35 13.46
CA GLU A 657 4.19 11.59 14.43
C GLU A 657 3.71 11.23 15.83
N TRP A 658 4.38 10.27 16.46
CA TRP A 658 4.06 9.87 17.82
C TRP A 658 4.46 10.96 18.79
N GLN A 659 3.49 11.44 19.58
CA GLN A 659 3.71 12.38 20.68
C GLN A 659 2.86 11.96 21.89
N GLU A 660 3.51 11.64 22.98
CA GLU A 660 2.80 11.19 24.19
C GLU A 660 1.86 12.27 24.76
N SER A 661 2.20 13.55 24.61
CA SER A 661 1.30 14.66 24.96
C SER A 661 -0.04 14.63 24.23
N GLY A 662 -0.04 14.17 22.98
CA GLY A 662 -1.26 13.95 22.20
C GLY A 662 -2.11 12.80 22.74
N VAL A 663 -1.47 11.74 23.20
CA VAL A 663 -2.15 10.60 23.86
C VAL A 663 -2.80 11.05 25.17
N GLU A 664 -2.09 11.83 25.97
CA GLU A 664 -2.61 12.43 27.21
C GLU A 664 -3.81 13.34 26.92
N GLY A 665 -3.73 14.14 25.84
CA GLY A 665 -4.85 14.96 25.37
C GLY A 665 -6.07 14.13 24.99
N ALA A 666 -5.88 13.00 24.31
CA ALA A 666 -6.95 12.07 23.98
C ALA A 666 -7.62 11.51 25.26
N LYS A 667 -6.84 11.11 26.24
CA LYS A 667 -7.37 10.63 27.55
C LYS A 667 -8.17 11.71 28.26
N ARG A 668 -7.70 12.95 28.29
CA ARG A 668 -8.45 14.07 28.87
C ARG A 668 -9.77 14.30 28.16
N PHE A 669 -9.80 14.21 26.86
CA PHE A 669 -11.03 14.33 26.08
C PHE A 669 -12.05 13.25 26.47
N LEU A 670 -11.64 11.99 26.54
CA LEU A 670 -12.52 10.89 26.97
C LEU A 670 -13.01 11.08 28.41
N GLY A 671 -12.16 11.59 29.29
CA GLY A 671 -12.56 11.98 30.64
C GLY A 671 -13.65 13.06 30.68
N ARG A 672 -13.55 14.05 29.79
CA ARG A 672 -14.58 15.11 29.65
C ARG A 672 -15.92 14.54 29.16
N VAL A 673 -15.89 13.65 28.20
CA VAL A 673 -17.10 12.97 27.71
C VAL A 673 -17.73 12.16 28.85
N TRP A 674 -16.93 11.41 29.58
CA TRP A 674 -17.39 10.63 30.74
C TRP A 674 -18.03 11.52 31.78
N ASN A 675 -17.37 12.60 32.17
CA ASN A 675 -17.86 13.53 33.18
C ASN A 675 -19.18 14.19 32.78
N LEU A 676 -19.33 14.58 31.51
CA LEU A 676 -20.59 15.20 31.06
C LEU A 676 -21.74 14.19 31.06
N VAL A 677 -21.51 12.95 30.65
CA VAL A 677 -22.55 11.91 30.73
C VAL A 677 -22.86 11.57 32.18
N TYR A 678 -21.85 11.51 33.06
CA TYR A 678 -22.09 11.29 34.50
C TYR A 678 -22.97 12.39 35.10
N GLU A 679 -22.64 13.65 34.85
CA GLU A 679 -23.42 14.81 35.34
C GLU A 679 -24.87 14.77 34.84
N TYR A 680 -25.06 14.53 33.53
CA TYR A 680 -26.40 14.34 32.96
C TYR A 680 -27.16 13.18 33.62
N SER A 681 -26.50 12.07 33.90
CA SER A 681 -27.10 10.86 34.46
C SER A 681 -27.64 11.03 35.90
N GLN A 682 -27.16 12.05 36.61
CA GLN A 682 -27.63 12.36 37.99
C GLN A 682 -29.06 12.94 38.00
N ASN A 683 -29.43 13.60 36.91
CA ASN A 683 -30.78 14.15 36.75
C ASN A 683 -31.17 14.12 35.25
N PRO A 684 -31.46 12.92 34.71
CA PRO A 684 -31.75 12.77 33.30
C PRO A 684 -33.09 13.39 32.90
N ALA A 685 -33.26 13.66 31.60
CA ALA A 685 -34.53 14.17 31.08
C ALA A 685 -35.69 13.21 31.40
N LYS A 686 -36.77 13.75 31.87
CA LYS A 686 -38.02 13.03 32.23
C LYS A 686 -39.09 13.17 31.17
N THR A 687 -38.99 14.18 30.33
CA THR A 687 -39.90 14.47 29.21
C THR A 687 -39.22 14.36 27.88
N ALA A 688 -40.00 14.02 26.86
CA ALA A 688 -39.50 13.96 25.48
C ALA A 688 -39.13 15.37 24.95
N LEU A 689 -38.25 15.41 23.96
CA LEU A 689 -37.91 16.63 23.25
C LEU A 689 -39.15 17.21 22.54
N ASP A 690 -39.49 18.46 22.85
CA ASP A 690 -40.52 19.22 22.16
C ASP A 690 -39.87 20.28 21.27
N VAL A 691 -39.74 19.97 19.98
CA VAL A 691 -39.05 20.82 19.01
C VAL A 691 -39.66 22.20 18.86
N ILE A 692 -40.98 22.29 19.07
CA ILE A 692 -41.72 23.55 18.94
C ILE A 692 -41.49 24.47 20.15
N ALA A 693 -41.29 23.89 21.32
CA ALA A 693 -41.14 24.62 22.60
C ALA A 693 -39.67 25.07 22.87
N LEU A 694 -38.73 24.79 22.00
CA LEU A 694 -37.31 25.12 22.21
C LEU A 694 -37.10 26.63 22.17
N SER A 695 -36.26 27.12 23.07
CA SER A 695 -35.70 28.49 23.02
C SER A 695 -34.76 28.66 21.84
N ALA A 696 -34.40 29.91 21.53
CA ALA A 696 -33.45 30.22 20.49
C ALA A 696 -32.08 29.55 20.74
N ASP A 697 -31.60 29.55 21.99
CA ASP A 697 -30.35 28.93 22.39
C ASP A 697 -30.40 27.40 22.28
N GLN A 698 -31.51 26.79 22.68
CA GLN A 698 -31.73 25.35 22.54
C GLN A 698 -31.78 24.92 21.07
N LYS A 699 -32.48 25.70 20.21
CA LYS A 699 -32.49 25.47 18.77
C LYS A 699 -31.12 25.59 18.16
N ALA A 700 -30.34 26.57 18.56
CA ALA A 700 -28.96 26.77 18.05
C ALA A 700 -28.06 25.60 18.44
N LEU A 701 -28.12 25.14 19.68
CA LEU A 701 -27.36 23.99 20.14
C LEU A 701 -27.77 22.72 19.39
N ARG A 702 -29.06 22.48 19.22
CA ARG A 702 -29.57 21.33 18.46
C ARG A 702 -29.14 21.38 16.98
N ARG A 703 -29.12 22.57 16.39
CA ARG A 703 -28.59 22.79 15.04
C ARG A 703 -27.12 22.33 14.93
N ASP A 704 -26.30 22.73 15.89
CA ASP A 704 -24.88 22.33 15.95
C ASP A 704 -24.74 20.81 16.10
N VAL A 705 -25.58 20.17 16.88
CA VAL A 705 -25.62 18.71 17.04
C VAL A 705 -25.85 18.04 15.68
N HIS A 706 -26.90 18.45 14.97
CA HIS A 706 -27.26 17.81 13.70
C HIS A 706 -26.30 18.13 12.55
N LYS A 707 -25.73 19.33 12.51
CA LYS A 707 -24.64 19.65 11.58
C LYS A 707 -23.40 18.79 11.85
N THR A 708 -23.08 18.55 13.12
CA THR A 708 -21.96 17.67 13.49
C THR A 708 -22.25 16.23 13.06
N ILE A 709 -23.46 15.72 13.26
CA ILE A 709 -23.85 14.37 12.80
C ILE A 709 -23.66 14.25 11.29
N ALA A 710 -24.13 15.22 10.52
CA ALA A 710 -24.00 15.21 9.06
C ALA A 710 -22.52 15.20 8.63
N LYS A 711 -21.70 16.04 9.26
CA LYS A 711 -20.26 16.13 8.98
C LYS A 711 -19.52 14.83 9.32
N VAL A 712 -19.74 14.29 10.51
CA VAL A 712 -19.10 13.05 10.98
C VAL A 712 -19.50 11.87 10.12
N SER A 713 -20.78 11.78 9.73
CA SER A 713 -21.30 10.72 8.86
C SER A 713 -20.62 10.75 7.48
N ASP A 714 -20.42 11.92 6.91
CA ASP A 714 -19.70 12.07 5.63
C ASP A 714 -18.20 11.80 5.79
N ASP A 715 -17.59 12.32 6.84
CA ASP A 715 -16.14 12.15 7.10
C ASP A 715 -15.76 10.68 7.32
N ILE A 716 -16.56 9.90 8.06
CA ILE A 716 -16.28 8.48 8.29
C ILE A 716 -16.71 7.62 7.11
N GLY A 717 -17.92 7.82 6.61
CA GLY A 717 -18.55 6.93 5.63
C GLY A 717 -18.02 7.07 4.21
N ARG A 718 -17.84 8.30 3.73
CA ARG A 718 -17.44 8.59 2.37
C ARG A 718 -15.98 9.03 2.27
N ARG A 719 -15.60 10.04 3.06
CA ARG A 719 -14.28 10.68 2.95
C ARG A 719 -13.17 9.91 3.64
N GLN A 720 -13.48 9.13 4.66
CA GLN A 720 -12.54 8.43 5.55
C GLN A 720 -11.48 9.38 6.13
N THR A 721 -11.93 10.57 6.50
CA THR A 721 -11.16 11.61 7.20
C THR A 721 -11.50 11.58 8.69
N PHE A 722 -10.98 10.58 9.39
CA PHE A 722 -11.32 10.31 10.79
C PHE A 722 -10.91 11.44 11.73
N ASN A 723 -9.79 12.11 11.45
CA ASN A 723 -9.29 13.22 12.24
C ASN A 723 -10.26 14.43 12.22
N THR A 724 -10.86 14.74 11.08
CA THR A 724 -11.83 15.83 10.98
C THR A 724 -13.16 15.48 11.63
N ALA A 725 -13.56 14.22 11.57
CA ALA A 725 -14.73 13.72 12.29
C ALA A 725 -14.57 13.90 13.82
N ILE A 726 -13.43 13.50 14.35
CA ILE A 726 -13.11 13.63 15.77
C ILE A 726 -13.06 15.10 16.18
N ALA A 727 -12.43 15.96 15.38
CA ALA A 727 -12.38 17.40 15.62
C ALA A 727 -13.78 18.01 15.73
N ALA A 728 -14.69 17.60 14.84
CA ALA A 728 -16.08 18.06 14.88
C ALA A 728 -16.78 17.65 16.18
N VAL A 729 -16.58 16.42 16.65
CA VAL A 729 -17.12 15.96 17.94
C VAL A 729 -16.51 16.72 19.11
N MET A 730 -15.22 17.02 19.08
CA MET A 730 -14.54 17.81 20.10
C MET A 730 -15.10 19.24 20.19
N GLU A 731 -15.34 19.88 19.05
CA GLU A 731 -15.99 21.20 19.00
C GLU A 731 -17.41 21.16 19.55
N LEU A 732 -18.18 20.15 19.20
CA LEU A 732 -19.51 19.96 19.75
C LEU A 732 -19.46 19.77 21.27
N MET A 733 -18.54 18.96 21.77
CA MET A 733 -18.35 18.74 23.21
C MET A 733 -18.04 20.04 23.98
N ASN A 734 -17.27 20.94 23.38
CA ASN A 734 -17.01 22.26 23.97
C ASN A 734 -18.31 23.06 24.19
N LYS A 735 -19.22 22.99 23.23
CA LYS A 735 -20.54 23.65 23.33
C LYS A 735 -21.45 22.97 24.34
N LEU A 736 -21.48 21.63 24.33
CA LEU A 736 -22.30 20.85 25.25
C LEU A 736 -21.86 21.03 26.71
N THR A 737 -20.58 21.12 27.00
CA THR A 737 -20.05 21.33 28.36
C THR A 737 -20.46 22.68 28.92
N ARG A 738 -20.70 23.69 28.10
CA ARG A 738 -21.14 25.03 28.49
C ARG A 738 -22.67 25.20 28.51
N ALA A 739 -23.40 24.25 27.93
CA ALA A 739 -24.84 24.34 27.83
C ALA A 739 -25.52 24.18 29.19
N PRO A 740 -26.58 24.93 29.47
CA PRO A 740 -27.31 24.79 30.71
C PRO A 740 -28.08 23.47 30.77
N LEU A 741 -28.27 22.92 31.97
CA LEU A 741 -29.08 21.74 32.28
C LEU A 741 -30.17 22.05 33.32
N GLU A 742 -30.79 23.20 33.20
CA GLU A 742 -31.73 23.71 34.23
C GLU A 742 -33.16 23.28 33.93
N SER A 743 -33.59 23.40 32.67
CA SER A 743 -34.97 23.04 32.28
C SER A 743 -35.09 21.61 31.77
N GLU A 744 -36.33 21.09 31.73
CA GLU A 744 -36.59 19.79 31.12
C GLU A 744 -36.18 19.72 29.61
N GLN A 745 -36.41 20.83 28.87
CA GLN A 745 -36.01 20.88 27.48
C GLN A 745 -34.49 21.03 27.30
N ASP A 746 -33.78 21.69 28.21
CA ASP A 746 -32.31 21.65 28.24
C ASP A 746 -31.82 20.22 28.37
N ARG A 747 -32.38 19.43 29.27
CA ARG A 747 -32.02 18.02 29.45
C ARG A 747 -32.46 17.15 28.29
N ALA A 748 -33.57 17.44 27.65
CA ALA A 748 -34.03 16.71 26.48
C ALA A 748 -33.10 16.93 25.26
N VAL A 749 -32.65 18.16 25.03
CA VAL A 749 -31.65 18.48 23.99
C VAL A 749 -30.32 17.82 24.31
N MET A 750 -29.89 17.85 25.57
CA MET A 750 -28.65 17.20 26.01
C MET A 750 -28.74 15.66 25.84
N ALA A 751 -29.87 15.05 26.08
CA ALA A 751 -30.11 13.62 25.88
C ALA A 751 -29.91 13.24 24.41
N GLU A 752 -30.49 14.00 23.48
CA GLU A 752 -30.31 13.80 22.05
C GLU A 752 -28.85 14.00 21.65
N ALA A 753 -28.22 15.06 22.16
CA ALA A 753 -26.83 15.39 21.88
C ALA A 753 -25.85 14.28 22.35
N LEU A 754 -26.01 13.83 23.59
CA LEU A 754 -25.14 12.79 24.17
C LEU A 754 -25.36 11.44 23.52
N SER A 755 -26.59 11.10 23.17
CA SER A 755 -26.91 9.90 22.38
C SER A 755 -26.17 9.93 21.01
N ALA A 756 -26.16 11.10 20.38
CA ALA A 756 -25.43 11.29 19.11
C ALA A 756 -23.90 11.19 19.29
N VAL A 757 -23.34 11.87 20.30
CA VAL A 757 -21.89 11.86 20.58
C VAL A 757 -21.40 10.45 20.85
N VAL A 758 -22.10 9.70 21.69
CA VAL A 758 -21.71 8.32 22.04
C VAL A 758 -21.75 7.42 20.81
N ARG A 759 -22.76 7.53 19.96
CA ARG A 759 -22.83 6.74 18.72
C ARG A 759 -21.76 7.16 17.69
N MET A 760 -21.46 8.46 17.56
CA MET A 760 -20.42 8.95 16.68
C MET A 760 -19.02 8.51 17.12
N LEU A 761 -18.76 8.44 18.41
CA LEU A 761 -17.48 7.99 18.97
C LEU A 761 -17.32 6.46 19.03
N TYR A 762 -18.41 5.72 19.05
CA TYR A 762 -18.39 4.27 19.23
C TYR A 762 -17.45 3.54 18.26
N PRO A 763 -17.41 3.82 16.96
CA PRO A 763 -16.47 3.14 16.06
C PRO A 763 -15.01 3.30 16.47
N ILE A 764 -14.66 4.42 17.08
CA ILE A 764 -13.30 4.79 17.46
C ILE A 764 -12.98 4.33 18.88
N THR A 765 -13.88 4.60 19.83
CA THR A 765 -13.70 4.34 21.26
C THR A 765 -14.83 3.45 21.80
N PRO A 766 -14.84 2.16 21.38
CA PRO A 766 -16.01 1.31 21.64
C PRO A 766 -16.22 0.93 23.09
N HIS A 767 -15.17 0.85 23.90
CA HIS A 767 -15.30 0.41 25.29
C HIS A 767 -15.97 1.47 26.18
N ILE A 768 -15.50 2.69 26.14
CA ILE A 768 -16.12 3.79 26.89
C ILE A 768 -17.57 4.00 26.44
N CYS A 769 -17.81 3.96 25.13
CA CYS A 769 -19.13 4.15 24.55
C CYS A 769 -20.10 3.03 24.94
N PHE A 770 -19.61 1.82 25.14
CA PHE A 770 -20.43 0.72 25.65
C PHE A 770 -21.04 1.04 27.03
N GLU A 771 -20.26 1.58 27.95
CA GLU A 771 -20.70 1.99 29.27
C GLU A 771 -21.55 3.27 29.25
N LEU A 772 -21.11 4.27 28.44
CA LEU A 772 -21.85 5.53 28.34
C LEU A 772 -23.25 5.34 27.74
N TRP A 773 -23.41 4.43 26.80
CA TRP A 773 -24.69 4.11 26.20
C TRP A 773 -25.69 3.57 27.23
N LYS A 774 -25.23 2.68 28.11
CA LYS A 774 -26.02 2.18 29.23
C LYS A 774 -26.38 3.29 30.22
N ALA A 775 -25.40 4.15 30.52
CA ALA A 775 -25.62 5.28 31.44
C ALA A 775 -26.66 6.28 30.95
N LEU A 776 -26.86 6.36 29.63
CA LEU A 776 -27.91 7.17 29.01
C LEU A 776 -29.31 6.54 29.11
N GLY A 777 -29.43 5.34 29.70
CA GLY A 777 -30.72 4.67 29.93
C GLY A 777 -31.16 3.71 28.83
N ASN A 778 -30.24 3.33 27.92
CA ASN A 778 -30.56 2.37 26.89
C ASN A 778 -30.51 0.93 27.41
N GLU A 779 -31.51 0.13 27.11
CA GLU A 779 -31.61 -1.27 27.53
C GLU A 779 -30.74 -2.19 26.64
N SER A 780 -30.67 -1.90 25.33
CA SER A 780 -29.83 -2.65 24.38
C SER A 780 -28.40 -2.15 24.39
N ASN A 781 -27.44 -3.02 24.04
CA ASN A 781 -26.04 -2.63 23.90
C ASN A 781 -25.83 -1.76 22.66
N ILE A 782 -24.86 -0.88 22.72
CA ILE A 782 -24.48 0.00 21.61
C ILE A 782 -24.01 -0.77 20.38
N ASP A 783 -23.51 -1.99 20.57
CA ASP A 783 -23.08 -2.87 19.45
C ASP A 783 -24.22 -3.17 18.46
N HIS A 784 -25.46 -3.05 18.91
CA HIS A 784 -26.68 -3.24 18.11
C HIS A 784 -27.39 -1.92 17.77
N ALA A 785 -26.85 -0.78 18.17
CA ALA A 785 -27.44 0.51 17.90
C ALA A 785 -27.24 0.91 16.43
N GLU A 786 -28.26 1.59 15.89
CA GLU A 786 -28.16 2.19 14.57
C GLU A 786 -27.29 3.46 14.59
N TRP A 787 -26.62 3.72 13.48
CA TRP A 787 -25.91 4.98 13.27
C TRP A 787 -26.89 6.15 13.38
N VAL A 788 -26.44 7.22 14.02
CA VAL A 788 -27.25 8.42 14.23
C VAL A 788 -27.48 9.15 12.89
N LYS A 789 -28.69 9.58 12.65
CA LYS A 789 -29.08 10.34 11.46
C LYS A 789 -29.28 11.80 11.79
N ALA A 790 -28.81 12.67 10.92
CA ALA A 790 -29.06 14.10 11.03
C ALA A 790 -30.52 14.41 10.67
N ASP A 791 -31.13 15.29 11.45
CA ASP A 791 -32.42 15.88 11.13
C ASP A 791 -32.19 17.16 10.30
N GLU A 792 -32.53 17.11 9.02
CA GLU A 792 -32.34 18.24 8.11
C GLU A 792 -33.09 19.48 8.54
N ALA A 793 -34.30 19.33 9.12
CA ALA A 793 -35.09 20.45 9.65
C ALA A 793 -34.38 21.18 10.79
N ALA A 794 -33.61 20.46 11.61
CA ALA A 794 -32.84 21.05 12.71
C ALA A 794 -31.63 21.85 12.23
N MET A 795 -31.14 21.60 11.01
CA MET A 795 -29.96 22.26 10.44
C MET A 795 -30.29 23.56 9.72
N VAL A 796 -31.56 23.87 9.49
CA VAL A 796 -32.01 25.10 8.85
C VAL A 796 -31.69 26.28 9.75
N GLU A 797 -31.01 27.28 9.22
CA GLU A 797 -30.74 28.53 9.93
C GLU A 797 -31.89 29.50 9.69
N ASP A 798 -32.46 30.03 10.78
CA ASP A 798 -33.46 31.08 10.68
C ASP A 798 -32.86 32.41 10.26
N GLU A 799 -31.57 32.59 10.54
CA GLU A 799 -30.82 33.80 10.24
C GLU A 799 -29.43 33.46 9.64
N LYS A 800 -28.95 34.34 8.79
CA LYS A 800 -27.60 34.26 8.19
C LYS A 800 -26.79 35.49 8.47
N LEU A 801 -25.50 35.32 8.73
CA LEU A 801 -24.53 36.39 8.89
C LEU A 801 -23.93 36.74 7.52
N ILE A 802 -24.19 37.96 7.07
CA ILE A 802 -23.64 38.49 5.81
C ILE A 802 -22.45 39.39 6.13
N VAL A 803 -21.31 39.09 5.54
CA VAL A 803 -20.13 39.96 5.60
C VAL A 803 -20.30 41.11 4.64
N VAL A 804 -20.22 42.33 5.11
CA VAL A 804 -20.32 43.54 4.27
C VAL A 804 -18.92 44.09 4.02
N GLN A 805 -18.58 44.21 2.76
CA GLN A 805 -17.34 44.83 2.30
C GLN A 805 -17.64 46.18 1.61
N VAL A 806 -16.72 47.12 1.72
CA VAL A 806 -16.71 48.32 0.94
C VAL A 806 -15.36 48.40 0.24
N ASN A 807 -15.38 48.40 -1.10
CA ASN A 807 -14.21 48.32 -1.95
C ASN A 807 -13.28 47.14 -1.60
N GLY A 808 -13.89 45.96 -1.37
CA GLY A 808 -13.18 44.70 -1.08
C GLY A 808 -12.65 44.59 0.37
N LYS A 809 -12.85 45.57 1.24
CA LYS A 809 -12.43 45.53 2.65
C LYS A 809 -13.64 45.32 3.55
N VAL A 810 -13.56 44.40 4.49
CA VAL A 810 -14.64 44.10 5.47
C VAL A 810 -14.88 45.33 6.33
N ARG A 811 -16.12 45.81 6.33
CA ARG A 811 -16.54 47.04 7.07
C ARG A 811 -17.67 46.77 8.05
N GLY A 812 -18.40 45.68 7.89
CA GLY A 812 -19.47 45.31 8.80
C GLY A 812 -19.85 43.83 8.65
N LYS A 813 -20.66 43.36 9.58
CA LYS A 813 -21.32 42.07 9.55
C LYS A 813 -22.74 42.29 9.97
N VAL A 814 -23.69 41.87 9.15
CA VAL A 814 -25.13 42.02 9.43
C VAL A 814 -25.82 40.71 9.45
N THR A 815 -26.80 40.57 10.33
CA THR A 815 -27.63 39.37 10.42
C THR A 815 -28.94 39.63 9.69
N VAL A 816 -29.32 38.74 8.80
CA VAL A 816 -30.56 38.81 8.02
C VAL A 816 -31.30 37.47 8.11
N ALA A 817 -32.58 37.45 7.83
CA ALA A 817 -33.35 36.24 7.73
C ALA A 817 -32.73 35.30 6.68
N ALA A 818 -32.78 34.00 6.90
CA ALA A 818 -32.12 33.00 5.98
C ALA A 818 -32.68 33.05 4.54
N ASP A 819 -33.95 33.44 4.40
CA ASP A 819 -34.68 33.59 3.16
C ASP A 819 -34.70 35.03 2.64
N ALA A 820 -33.97 35.97 3.27
CA ALA A 820 -33.89 37.35 2.85
C ALA A 820 -33.39 37.49 1.42
N ASP A 821 -34.12 38.25 0.65
CA ASP A 821 -33.71 38.59 -0.72
C ASP A 821 -32.57 39.63 -0.75
N GLU A 822 -31.97 39.84 -1.91
CA GLU A 822 -30.87 40.79 -2.09
C GLU A 822 -31.19 42.20 -1.65
N GLU A 823 -32.42 42.67 -1.90
CA GLU A 823 -32.84 44.02 -1.52
C GLU A 823 -32.97 44.17 -0.01
N THR A 824 -33.47 43.14 0.68
CA THR A 824 -33.52 43.13 2.16
C THR A 824 -32.11 43.13 2.74
N VAL A 825 -31.19 42.35 2.19
CA VAL A 825 -29.78 42.29 2.61
C VAL A 825 -29.11 43.66 2.43
N LYS A 826 -29.32 44.30 1.29
CA LYS A 826 -28.81 45.66 1.03
C LYS A 826 -29.34 46.65 2.05
N THR A 827 -30.64 46.63 2.31
CA THR A 827 -31.30 47.54 3.26
C THR A 827 -30.69 47.41 4.68
N VAL A 828 -30.50 46.19 5.16
CA VAL A 828 -29.89 45.91 6.48
C VAL A 828 -28.41 46.32 6.48
N ALA A 829 -27.68 46.02 5.42
CA ALA A 829 -26.26 46.35 5.30
C ALA A 829 -26.01 47.87 5.31
N PHE A 830 -26.82 48.65 4.56
CA PHE A 830 -26.71 50.10 4.52
C PHE A 830 -27.22 50.79 5.78
N ALA A 831 -28.00 50.10 6.59
CA ALA A 831 -28.43 50.60 7.92
C ALA A 831 -27.36 50.42 9.01
N ASP A 832 -26.36 49.58 8.78
CA ASP A 832 -25.29 49.27 9.74
C ASP A 832 -24.38 50.49 9.92
N GLU A 833 -24.21 50.92 11.19
CA GLU A 833 -23.42 52.11 11.54
C GLU A 833 -21.97 52.07 11.09
N ASN A 834 -21.36 50.89 11.04
CA ASN A 834 -19.98 50.76 10.59
C ASN A 834 -19.87 50.83 9.07
N VAL A 835 -20.85 50.31 8.36
CA VAL A 835 -20.93 50.34 6.89
C VAL A 835 -21.21 51.78 6.44
N LYS A 836 -22.13 52.52 7.11
CA LYS A 836 -22.47 53.91 6.85
C LYS A 836 -21.24 54.82 6.80
N LYS A 837 -20.29 54.61 7.70
CA LYS A 837 -19.03 55.41 7.76
C LYS A 837 -18.26 55.40 6.43
N PHE A 838 -18.49 54.40 5.59
CA PHE A 838 -17.79 54.24 4.30
C PHE A 838 -18.71 54.38 3.08
N THR A 839 -20.00 54.48 3.29
CA THR A 839 -20.98 54.61 2.19
C THR A 839 -21.65 55.98 2.19
N ASP A 840 -21.80 56.60 3.35
CA ASP A 840 -22.35 57.96 3.44
C ASP A 840 -21.40 58.97 2.73
N ASN A 841 -21.96 59.92 1.99
CA ASN A 841 -21.22 60.90 1.20
C ASN A 841 -20.29 60.28 0.10
N THR A 842 -20.67 59.12 -0.39
CA THR A 842 -19.99 58.48 -1.55
C THR A 842 -21.00 58.14 -2.63
N GLN A 843 -20.54 58.02 -3.84
CA GLN A 843 -21.35 57.49 -4.93
C GLN A 843 -21.20 55.95 -5.02
N ILE A 844 -22.30 55.23 -4.83
CA ILE A 844 -22.32 53.77 -5.02
C ILE A 844 -22.26 53.50 -6.52
N VAL A 845 -21.22 52.77 -6.95
CA VAL A 845 -21.00 52.44 -8.37
C VAL A 845 -21.62 51.06 -8.69
N LYS A 846 -21.47 50.10 -7.77
CA LYS A 846 -21.93 48.71 -7.95
C LYS A 846 -22.07 48.07 -6.59
N VAL A 847 -23.07 47.19 -6.49
CA VAL A 847 -23.23 46.26 -5.35
C VAL A 847 -23.16 44.85 -5.86
N ILE A 848 -22.32 44.02 -5.28
CA ILE A 848 -22.14 42.60 -5.62
C ILE A 848 -22.57 41.78 -4.44
N TYR A 849 -23.62 41.00 -4.62
CA TYR A 849 -24.15 40.07 -3.62
C TYR A 849 -23.82 38.63 -3.93
N VAL A 850 -23.19 37.95 -3.00
CA VAL A 850 -23.01 36.51 -3.00
C VAL A 850 -24.03 35.93 -2.02
N PRO A 851 -25.06 35.23 -2.49
CA PRO A 851 -26.17 34.80 -1.66
C PRO A 851 -25.71 34.07 -0.39
N GLY A 852 -26.21 34.54 0.77
CA GLY A 852 -25.94 33.95 2.07
C GLY A 852 -24.50 34.08 2.60
N LYS A 853 -23.64 34.87 1.95
CA LYS A 853 -22.22 34.97 2.33
C LYS A 853 -21.68 36.39 2.43
N LEU A 854 -21.84 37.19 1.39
CA LEU A 854 -21.09 38.44 1.23
C LEU A 854 -21.89 39.46 0.45
N LEU A 855 -21.83 40.74 0.89
CA LEU A 855 -22.23 41.89 0.12
C LEU A 855 -21.02 42.81 -0.03
N ASN A 856 -20.60 43.07 -1.26
CA ASN A 856 -19.51 44.00 -1.55
C ASN A 856 -20.06 45.29 -2.24
N VAL A 857 -19.88 46.41 -1.59
CA VAL A 857 -20.30 47.72 -2.09
C VAL A 857 -19.10 48.44 -2.69
N VAL A 858 -19.15 48.74 -3.96
CA VAL A 858 -18.11 49.52 -4.65
C VAL A 858 -18.52 51.00 -4.68
N VAL A 859 -17.73 51.84 -4.08
CA VAL A 859 -17.99 53.27 -3.94
C VAL A 859 -16.85 54.13 -4.53
N LYS A 860 -17.19 55.31 -5.00
CA LYS A 860 -16.25 56.39 -5.39
C LYS A 860 -16.49 57.63 -4.53
N PRO A 861 -15.46 58.44 -4.24
CA PRO A 861 -15.68 59.78 -3.66
C PRO A 861 -16.65 60.57 -4.52
N GLN A 862 -17.55 61.34 -3.90
CA GLN A 862 -18.42 62.29 -4.60
C GLN A 862 -17.64 63.40 -5.24
#